data_4619d71c897b01f18e356454335b495e
#
_entry.id   4619d71c897b01f18e356454335b495e
#
_cell.length_a   1.000
_cell.length_b   1.000
_cell.length_c   1.000
_cell.angle_alpha   90.00
_cell.angle_beta   90.00
_cell.angle_gamma   90.00
#
_symmetry.space_group_name_H-M   'P 1'
#
loop_
_entity.id
_entity.type
_entity.pdbx_description
1 polymer ?
#
loop_
_entity_poly.entity_id
_entity_poly.type
_entity_poly.pdbx_seq_one_letter_code
_entity_poly.pdbx_strand_id
1 'polypeptide(L)'
;MEKNPLFKGLTRPPMIFGVPMTPFVIAMGSIILVAFYSQNIFLVGFSIPVFFIMKAMTKRDDFIFRLMFLKMRFFSNPASKNYYKAKTYSTNSYRQMPPNSNFPKISVFGLNAEPNFEKLIPFSSLINDSVVITKDYLLMTTWEIGGISFEAEDDDELDIKNDLLNMLFKSFANEPVSFYFHNCRYSIEDKLTSKFNNAFLEEIDRKYYESFKQGTLRKNSLYLTLIFNPLKVKIEKTTFMKSSFENKRKTISVFLAKFSEFADRLEANIKDFNPKRLKTYSKDDKTYSKQLEFYNYLLGGKFNPIRVLPSPIDQYLNGNLQNIQFGHDTIQLNSNDSTKRFARCIEIKDYTNETFAGILNILMYLDVEYTITQSFSPIPRVDAKSAISKQKKQLIATEDDGFSQVEQIDEALDQLTNGEISFGKYHFSILVYGNTIKECKDNTNEVVTKMNELGFAVTLATIALPATFFSQLPSNFAIRPRINLISSINFSSLIALHNFSMGKRDKNCWGDAVSILKTPNKQPYYFNFHQSSGVNKNDFGELFLANTLILGQSSGGKTVFMNFIVDQMMKYASKDTFPDDIPEENRKFTAIYLDKDKGALGNILCAGGRYISIENGKPTGFNPFMVENTQENIRQLQSLMKLLVTRNNEILTTREEEMLNNAVNSLMKGFEKEERKYPISLLLE
;
A
#
# COMPACT_ATOMS: atom_id res chain seq x y z
N MET A 1 -20.59 -5.65 5.15
CA MET A 1 -19.34 -5.83 5.96
C MET A 1 -19.68 -6.10 7.40
N GLU A 2 -19.14 -7.19 7.96
CA GLU A 2 -19.32 -7.60 9.33
C GLU A 2 -18.55 -6.69 10.30
N LYS A 3 -19.20 -6.32 11.41
CA LYS A 3 -18.61 -5.45 12.43
C LYS A 3 -18.10 -6.28 13.59
N ASN A 4 -16.83 -6.11 13.90
CA ASN A 4 -16.15 -6.82 14.97
C ASN A 4 -15.90 -5.88 16.16
N PRO A 5 -16.29 -6.24 17.39
CA PRO A 5 -16.11 -5.39 18.56
C PRO A 5 -14.63 -5.15 18.84
N LEU A 6 -14.26 -3.92 19.15
CA LEU A 6 -12.95 -3.57 19.63
C LEU A 6 -13.01 -3.29 21.13
N PHE A 7 -12.40 -4.17 21.90
CA PHE A 7 -12.47 -4.20 23.36
C PHE A 7 -11.72 -3.01 23.98
N LYS A 8 -12.38 -1.85 24.13
CA LYS A 8 -11.77 -0.61 24.64
C LYS A 8 -11.13 -0.75 26.01
N GLY A 9 -11.69 -1.59 26.87
CA GLY A 9 -11.09 -1.88 28.18
C GLY A 9 -9.67 -2.45 28.10
N LEU A 10 -9.25 -3.00 26.93
CA LEU A 10 -7.89 -3.52 26.70
C LEU A 10 -6.96 -2.51 26.03
N THR A 11 -7.49 -1.39 25.53
CA THR A 11 -6.67 -0.36 24.85
C THR A 11 -6.27 0.81 25.73
N ARG A 12 -6.78 0.87 26.96
CA ARG A 12 -6.43 1.88 27.96
C ARG A 12 -5.69 1.26 29.15
N PRO A 13 -4.73 1.97 29.75
CA PRO A 13 -4.15 1.52 31.02
C PRO A 13 -5.20 1.63 32.14
N PRO A 14 -5.24 0.70 33.11
CA PRO A 14 -6.11 0.82 34.27
C PRO A 14 -5.76 2.06 35.08
N MET A 15 -6.78 2.82 35.52
CA MET A 15 -6.63 4.10 36.19
C MET A 15 -7.02 4.00 37.68
N ILE A 16 -6.21 4.58 38.57
CA ILE A 16 -6.53 4.80 40.00
C ILE A 16 -6.74 6.30 40.20
N PHE A 17 -7.95 6.71 40.57
CA PHE A 17 -8.31 8.11 40.72
C PHE A 17 -7.97 9.01 39.51
N GLY A 18 -7.99 8.42 38.30
CA GLY A 18 -7.64 9.12 37.06
C GLY A 18 -6.14 9.23 36.78
N VAL A 19 -5.31 8.38 37.41
CA VAL A 19 -3.86 8.25 37.14
C VAL A 19 -3.56 6.79 36.79
N PRO A 20 -2.75 6.50 35.76
CA PRO A 20 -2.38 5.13 35.41
C PRO A 20 -1.78 4.38 36.60
N MET A 21 -2.30 3.18 36.86
CA MET A 21 -1.98 2.40 38.07
C MET A 21 -0.48 2.18 38.27
N THR A 22 0.24 1.76 37.23
CA THR A 22 1.68 1.42 37.35
C THR A 22 2.53 2.63 37.74
N PRO A 23 2.47 3.80 37.05
CA PRO A 23 3.18 5.01 37.47
C PRO A 23 2.76 5.49 38.85
N PHE A 24 1.47 5.40 39.18
CA PHE A 24 0.96 5.78 40.50
C PHE A 24 1.60 4.96 41.62
N VAL A 25 1.56 3.63 41.52
CA VAL A 25 2.15 2.74 42.53
C VAL A 25 3.66 2.95 42.68
N ILE A 26 4.37 3.15 41.56
CA ILE A 26 5.82 3.42 41.61
C ILE A 26 6.11 4.75 42.32
N ALA A 27 5.38 5.82 41.99
CA ALA A 27 5.60 7.14 42.58
C ALA A 27 5.27 7.15 44.08
N MET A 28 4.08 6.64 44.45
CA MET A 28 3.66 6.58 45.87
C MET A 28 4.57 5.64 46.67
N GLY A 29 4.86 4.46 46.14
CA GLY A 29 5.79 3.51 46.76
C GLY A 29 7.19 4.08 46.99
N SER A 30 7.72 4.84 46.03
CA SER A 30 9.01 5.51 46.17
C SER A 30 9.00 6.55 47.28
N ILE A 31 7.93 7.35 47.42
CA ILE A 31 7.80 8.35 48.48
C ILE A 31 7.74 7.64 49.86
N ILE A 32 6.95 6.58 49.96
CA ILE A 32 6.80 5.79 51.22
C ILE A 32 8.17 5.17 51.59
N LEU A 33 8.91 4.60 50.63
CA LEU A 33 10.22 4.04 50.86
C LEU A 33 11.23 5.09 51.36
N VAL A 34 11.24 6.28 50.73
CA VAL A 34 12.11 7.40 51.18
C VAL A 34 11.72 7.87 52.57
N ALA A 35 10.44 7.99 52.90
CA ALA A 35 9.96 8.36 54.21
C ALA A 35 10.37 7.33 55.26
N PHE A 36 10.28 6.04 54.94
CA PHE A 36 10.68 4.94 55.86
C PHE A 36 12.19 4.94 56.09
N TYR A 37 13.03 5.05 55.03
CA TYR A 37 14.49 5.07 55.19
C TYR A 37 15.00 6.31 55.90
N SER A 38 14.37 7.47 55.69
CA SER A 38 14.76 8.74 56.35
C SER A 38 14.14 8.87 57.76
N GLN A 39 13.32 7.91 58.21
CA GLN A 39 12.58 7.93 59.47
C GLN A 39 11.73 9.20 59.63
N ASN A 40 11.35 9.85 58.58
CA ASN A 40 10.60 11.10 58.58
C ASN A 40 9.20 10.91 57.90
N ILE A 41 8.17 10.71 58.74
CA ILE A 41 6.82 10.46 58.27
C ILE A 41 6.21 11.68 57.50
N PHE A 42 6.70 12.91 57.79
CA PHE A 42 6.22 14.12 57.07
C PHE A 42 6.49 14.07 55.58
N LEU A 43 7.45 13.29 55.11
CA LEU A 43 7.72 13.11 53.70
C LEU A 43 6.57 12.43 52.96
N VAL A 44 5.73 11.66 53.66
CA VAL A 44 4.53 11.08 53.06
C VAL A 44 3.55 12.17 52.59
N GLY A 45 3.53 13.35 53.23
CA GLY A 45 2.74 14.50 52.82
C GLY A 45 3.04 14.95 51.35
N PHE A 46 4.25 14.70 50.83
CA PHE A 46 4.56 14.96 49.42
C PHE A 46 3.76 14.09 48.43
N SER A 47 3.13 13.01 48.89
CA SER A 47 2.26 12.18 48.05
C SER A 47 1.09 12.98 47.47
N ILE A 48 0.53 13.94 48.23
CA ILE A 48 -0.63 14.74 47.84
C ILE A 48 -0.30 15.64 46.62
N PRO A 49 0.70 16.53 46.65
CA PRO A 49 1.03 17.35 45.49
C PRO A 49 1.49 16.53 44.30
N VAL A 50 2.25 15.44 44.50
CA VAL A 50 2.68 14.55 43.43
C VAL A 50 1.48 13.88 42.76
N PHE A 51 0.47 13.44 43.53
CA PHE A 51 -0.77 12.91 42.97
C PHE A 51 -1.51 13.91 42.06
N PHE A 52 -1.67 15.17 42.50
CA PHE A 52 -2.36 16.18 41.72
C PHE A 52 -1.59 16.53 40.45
N ILE A 53 -0.25 16.56 40.49
CA ILE A 53 0.60 16.77 39.31
C ILE A 53 0.39 15.60 38.33
N MET A 54 0.46 14.35 38.81
CA MET A 54 0.23 13.16 37.98
C MET A 54 -1.15 13.16 37.34
N LYS A 55 -2.19 13.50 38.11
CA LYS A 55 -3.57 13.62 37.62
C LYS A 55 -3.73 14.70 36.55
N ALA A 56 -3.11 15.87 36.74
CA ALA A 56 -3.12 16.95 35.76
C ALA A 56 -2.40 16.56 34.45
N MET A 57 -1.31 15.79 34.55
CA MET A 57 -0.60 15.24 33.40
C MET A 57 -1.44 14.21 32.65
N THR A 58 -2.07 13.28 33.36
CA THR A 58 -2.89 12.20 32.78
C THR A 58 -4.12 12.77 32.05
N LYS A 59 -4.72 13.87 32.54
CA LYS A 59 -5.83 14.53 31.81
C LYS A 59 -5.48 14.92 30.38
N ARG A 60 -4.21 15.13 30.07
CA ARG A 60 -3.77 15.42 28.70
C ARG A 60 -3.65 14.14 27.86
N ASP A 61 -3.14 13.07 28.47
CA ASP A 61 -2.86 11.82 27.76
C ASP A 61 -2.64 10.65 28.73
N ASP A 62 -3.37 9.55 28.54
CA ASP A 62 -3.32 8.36 29.37
C ASP A 62 -1.93 7.67 29.32
N PHE A 63 -1.20 7.81 28.20
CA PHE A 63 0.13 7.27 27.99
C PHE A 63 1.26 8.25 28.34
N ILE A 64 0.97 9.41 28.97
CA ILE A 64 1.92 10.50 29.20
C ILE A 64 3.24 10.04 29.84
N PHE A 65 3.19 9.15 30.84
CA PHE A 65 4.38 8.67 31.56
C PHE A 65 5.27 7.81 30.65
N ARG A 66 4.69 6.99 29.78
CA ARG A 66 5.43 6.22 28.79
C ARG A 66 6.08 7.15 27.76
N LEU A 67 5.34 8.14 27.26
CA LEU A 67 5.87 9.13 26.33
C LEU A 67 7.01 9.93 26.94
N MET A 68 6.94 10.31 28.23
CA MET A 68 8.02 10.97 28.94
C MET A 68 9.26 10.06 29.11
N PHE A 69 9.04 8.79 29.42
CA PHE A 69 10.14 7.82 29.50
C PHE A 69 10.86 7.70 28.13
N LEU A 70 10.10 7.62 27.05
CA LEU A 70 10.66 7.62 25.69
C LEU A 70 11.38 8.95 25.39
N LYS A 71 10.82 10.09 25.78
CA LYS A 71 11.49 11.39 25.65
C LYS A 71 12.84 11.43 26.37
N MET A 72 12.94 10.84 27.57
CA MET A 72 14.19 10.72 28.32
C MET A 72 15.20 9.83 27.59
N ARG A 73 14.75 8.71 27.02
CA ARG A 73 15.60 7.80 26.22
C ARG A 73 16.21 8.49 24.98
N PHE A 74 15.46 9.41 24.38
CA PHE A 74 15.91 10.22 23.24
C PHE A 74 16.50 11.57 23.69
N PHE A 75 16.78 11.74 24.98
CA PHE A 75 17.34 13.00 25.45
C PHE A 75 18.74 13.20 24.90
N SER A 76 18.94 14.29 24.18
CA SER A 76 20.24 14.78 23.74
C SER A 76 20.18 16.31 23.72
N ASN A 77 21.30 16.93 24.00
CA ASN A 77 21.46 18.38 23.97
C ASN A 77 22.60 18.75 23.01
N PRO A 78 22.41 18.57 21.67
CA PRO A 78 23.44 18.89 20.70
C PRO A 78 23.68 20.40 20.62
N ALA A 79 24.90 20.81 20.27
CA ALA A 79 25.28 22.21 20.10
C ALA A 79 24.40 22.93 19.07
N SER A 80 24.00 22.23 18.01
CA SER A 80 23.14 22.72 16.93
C SER A 80 21.69 23.01 17.36
N LYS A 81 21.24 22.51 18.51
CA LYS A 81 19.85 22.70 18.99
C LYS A 81 19.49 24.17 19.15
N ASN A 82 20.43 25.00 19.62
CA ASN A 82 20.18 26.42 19.81
C ASN A 82 20.09 27.17 18.47
N TYR A 83 20.83 26.72 17.47
CA TYR A 83 20.83 27.28 16.13
C TYR A 83 19.55 26.91 15.33
N TYR A 84 19.24 25.61 15.26
CA TYR A 84 18.09 25.10 14.51
C TYR A 84 16.77 25.13 15.30
N LYS A 85 16.82 25.41 16.60
CA LYS A 85 15.67 25.28 17.55
C LYS A 85 14.98 23.89 17.47
N ALA A 86 15.71 22.86 17.01
CA ALA A 86 15.26 21.52 16.78
C ALA A 86 16.35 20.52 17.18
N LYS A 87 15.95 19.27 17.48
CA LYS A 87 16.89 18.17 17.69
C LYS A 87 17.33 17.63 16.35
N THR A 88 18.59 17.69 16.06
CA THR A 88 19.17 17.21 14.81
C THR A 88 19.83 15.85 15.02
N TYR A 89 19.53 14.91 14.14
CA TYR A 89 20.20 13.61 14.03
C TYR A 89 20.96 13.57 12.72
N SER A 90 22.28 13.36 12.80
CA SER A 90 23.15 13.27 11.63
C SER A 90 23.18 11.84 11.07
N THR A 91 23.35 11.72 9.76
CA THR A 91 23.57 10.44 9.07
C THR A 91 25.04 10.01 9.12
N ASN A 92 25.95 10.95 9.37
CA ASN A 92 27.38 10.68 9.43
C ASN A 92 27.83 10.61 10.88
N SER A 93 28.49 9.52 11.26
CA SER A 93 29.31 9.53 12.47
C SER A 93 30.55 10.35 12.16
N TYR A 94 30.63 11.58 12.67
CA TYR A 94 31.92 12.26 12.71
C TYR A 94 32.88 11.39 13.50
N ARG A 95 33.78 10.69 12.80
CA ARG A 95 34.87 9.95 13.45
C ARG A 95 35.55 10.91 14.44
N GLN A 96 35.75 10.46 15.66
CA GLN A 96 36.60 11.19 16.59
C GLN A 96 37.87 11.56 15.83
N MET A 97 38.24 12.85 15.88
CA MET A 97 39.51 13.29 15.32
C MET A 97 40.63 12.38 15.86
N PRO A 98 41.63 12.03 15.04
CA PRO A 98 42.75 11.21 15.50
C PRO A 98 43.32 11.83 16.75
N PRO A 99 43.79 11.01 17.72
CA PRO A 99 44.24 11.46 19.06
C PRO A 99 45.34 12.53 19.04
N ASN A 100 46.00 12.78 17.91
CA ASN A 100 47.06 13.75 17.72
C ASN A 100 46.61 15.07 17.05
N SER A 101 45.32 15.35 16.92
CA SER A 101 44.92 16.66 16.45
C SER A 101 45.08 17.71 17.57
N ASN A 102 45.93 18.71 17.34
CA ASN A 102 46.18 19.84 18.26
C ASN A 102 44.99 20.83 18.37
N PHE A 103 43.81 20.42 18.00
CA PHE A 103 42.62 21.23 18.20
C PHE A 103 42.12 21.06 19.63
N PRO A 104 41.88 22.15 20.36
CA PRO A 104 41.35 22.06 21.73
C PRO A 104 39.99 21.35 21.67
N LYS A 105 39.79 20.30 22.49
CA LYS A 105 38.47 19.73 22.77
C LYS A 105 37.67 20.80 23.47
N ILE A 106 36.96 21.62 22.72
CA ILE A 106 36.00 22.58 23.26
C ILE A 106 34.79 21.78 23.73
N SER A 107 34.84 21.22 24.91
CA SER A 107 33.66 20.83 25.66
C SER A 107 33.04 22.11 26.21
N VAL A 108 32.29 22.83 25.36
CA VAL A 108 31.44 23.90 25.85
C VAL A 108 30.37 23.25 26.71
N PHE A 109 30.26 23.66 27.95
CA PHE A 109 29.39 23.19 29.02
C PHE A 109 28.12 22.48 28.53
N GLY A 110 28.07 21.15 28.71
CA GLY A 110 26.87 20.35 28.52
C GLY A 110 26.36 20.18 27.07
N LEU A 111 27.08 20.65 26.04
CA LEU A 111 26.75 20.48 24.64
C LEU A 111 27.44 19.23 24.10
N ASN A 112 26.64 18.28 23.64
CA ASN A 112 27.10 17.05 23.00
C ASN A 112 27.16 17.20 21.48
N ALA A 113 27.95 16.37 20.81
CA ALA A 113 27.90 16.21 19.36
C ALA A 113 26.48 15.81 18.93
N GLU A 114 26.15 16.11 17.69
CA GLU A 114 24.88 15.66 17.11
C GLU A 114 24.77 14.13 17.20
N PRO A 115 23.66 13.59 17.73
CA PRO A 115 23.47 12.14 17.76
C PRO A 115 23.36 11.60 16.35
N ASN A 116 24.10 10.53 16.07
CA ASN A 116 23.93 9.76 14.85
C ASN A 116 22.71 8.84 15.00
N PHE A 117 21.83 8.80 13.99
CA PHE A 117 20.67 7.91 14.04
C PHE A 117 20.99 6.44 13.65
N GLU A 118 22.20 6.13 13.24
CA GLU A 118 22.70 4.76 13.01
C GLU A 118 22.31 3.80 14.14
N LYS A 119 22.42 4.27 15.40
CA LYS A 119 22.05 3.48 16.58
C LYS A 119 20.57 3.14 16.66
N LEU A 120 19.72 3.88 15.96
CA LEU A 120 18.27 3.71 15.91
C LEU A 120 17.80 2.83 14.74
N ILE A 121 18.71 2.52 13.81
CA ILE A 121 18.50 1.56 12.74
C ILE A 121 18.77 0.17 13.30
N PRO A 122 17.77 -0.72 13.32
CA PRO A 122 17.91 -2.03 13.96
C PRO A 122 18.62 -3.07 13.07
N PHE A 123 18.80 -2.79 11.79
CA PHE A 123 19.29 -3.73 10.79
C PHE A 123 20.81 -3.90 10.88
N SER A 124 21.30 -5.15 10.80
CA SER A 124 22.72 -5.47 10.85
C SER A 124 23.25 -5.90 9.48
N SER A 125 22.78 -7.02 8.96
CA SER A 125 23.25 -7.54 7.67
C SER A 125 22.21 -8.38 6.94
N LEU A 126 22.39 -8.55 5.62
CA LEU A 126 21.68 -9.55 4.82
C LEU A 126 22.35 -10.91 5.03
N ILE A 127 21.57 -11.95 5.33
CA ILE A 127 22.06 -13.31 5.45
C ILE A 127 21.98 -14.05 4.12
N ASN A 128 20.88 -13.81 3.38
CA ASN A 128 20.65 -14.33 2.04
C ASN A 128 19.97 -13.24 1.18
N ASP A 129 19.40 -13.60 0.05
CA ASP A 129 18.76 -12.68 -0.91
C ASP A 129 17.53 -11.93 -0.37
N SER A 130 16.89 -12.43 0.70
CA SER A 130 15.60 -11.91 1.21
C SER A 130 15.51 -11.83 2.74
N VAL A 131 16.53 -12.24 3.48
CA VAL A 131 16.50 -12.26 4.96
C VAL A 131 17.52 -11.31 5.54
N VAL A 132 17.04 -10.36 6.33
CA VAL A 132 17.86 -9.44 7.14
C VAL A 132 17.92 -9.91 8.58
N ILE A 133 19.11 -9.89 9.17
CA ILE A 133 19.31 -10.05 10.62
C ILE A 133 19.47 -8.69 11.28
N THR A 134 18.86 -8.54 12.44
CA THR A 134 18.96 -7.31 13.23
C THR A 134 20.11 -7.35 14.23
N LYS A 135 20.44 -6.20 14.84
CA LYS A 135 21.41 -6.09 15.93
C LYS A 135 21.06 -6.95 17.15
N ASP A 136 19.75 -7.21 17.34
CA ASP A 136 19.23 -8.08 18.41
C ASP A 136 19.04 -9.54 17.99
N TYR A 137 19.62 -9.93 16.84
CA TYR A 137 19.54 -11.27 16.26
C TYR A 137 18.13 -11.73 15.85
N LEU A 138 17.22 -10.79 15.59
CA LEU A 138 15.94 -11.10 14.99
C LEU A 138 16.12 -11.33 13.48
N LEU A 139 15.41 -12.32 12.92
CA LEU A 139 15.36 -12.57 11.49
C LEU A 139 14.09 -11.95 10.90
N MET A 140 14.22 -11.32 9.75
CA MET A 140 13.08 -10.65 9.11
C MET A 140 13.14 -10.71 7.59
N THR A 141 11.96 -10.84 6.99
CA THR A 141 11.75 -10.74 5.53
C THR A 141 10.49 -9.93 5.25
N THR A 142 10.43 -9.29 4.10
CA THR A 142 9.33 -8.40 3.71
C THR A 142 8.77 -8.80 2.36
N TRP A 143 7.46 -8.73 2.22
CA TRP A 143 6.73 -8.86 0.96
C TRP A 143 6.11 -7.52 0.58
N GLU A 144 6.17 -7.17 -0.69
CA GLU A 144 5.24 -6.23 -1.30
C GLU A 144 3.96 -6.99 -1.61
N ILE A 145 2.82 -6.48 -1.17
CA ILE A 145 1.51 -7.11 -1.32
C ILE A 145 0.76 -6.37 -2.42
N GLY A 146 0.32 -7.08 -3.45
CA GLY A 146 -0.52 -6.49 -4.50
C GLY A 146 -1.87 -6.02 -3.94
N GLY A 147 -2.40 -6.78 -3.00
CA GLY A 147 -3.71 -6.55 -2.40
C GLY A 147 -4.85 -7.07 -3.28
N ILE A 148 -6.08 -6.94 -2.77
CA ILE A 148 -7.31 -7.21 -3.51
C ILE A 148 -8.02 -5.90 -3.82
N SER A 149 -8.69 -5.84 -4.97
CA SER A 149 -9.51 -4.70 -5.34
C SER A 149 -10.81 -4.75 -4.53
N PHE A 150 -11.03 -3.76 -3.69
CA PHE A 150 -12.20 -3.70 -2.82
C PHE A 150 -13.37 -2.91 -3.41
N GLU A 151 -13.15 -2.21 -4.54
CA GLU A 151 -14.18 -1.34 -5.15
C GLU A 151 -15.22 -2.14 -5.95
N ALA A 152 -14.88 -3.36 -6.38
CA ALA A 152 -15.73 -4.19 -7.24
C ALA A 152 -16.08 -5.54 -6.60
N GLU A 153 -15.60 -5.81 -5.38
CA GLU A 153 -15.89 -7.03 -4.63
C GLU A 153 -17.15 -6.85 -3.77
N ASP A 154 -17.87 -7.93 -3.56
CA ASP A 154 -19.01 -7.95 -2.64
C ASP A 154 -18.55 -7.91 -1.18
N ASP A 155 -19.35 -7.31 -0.30
CA ASP A 155 -19.07 -7.19 1.13
C ASP A 155 -18.80 -8.55 1.79
N ASP A 156 -19.54 -9.59 1.40
CA ASP A 156 -19.38 -10.95 1.93
C ASP A 156 -18.02 -11.56 1.56
N GLU A 157 -17.53 -11.31 0.35
CA GLU A 157 -16.20 -11.77 -0.06
C GLU A 157 -15.09 -11.06 0.70
N LEU A 158 -15.25 -9.77 0.96
CA LEU A 158 -14.31 -9.01 1.77
C LEU A 158 -14.27 -9.51 3.22
N ASP A 159 -15.42 -9.87 3.79
CA ASP A 159 -15.52 -10.45 5.14
C ASP A 159 -14.88 -11.84 5.20
N ILE A 160 -15.09 -12.71 4.21
CA ILE A 160 -14.40 -14.02 4.09
C ILE A 160 -12.88 -13.84 4.05
N LYS A 161 -12.37 -12.88 3.26
CA LYS A 161 -10.93 -12.58 3.18
C LYS A 161 -10.38 -12.06 4.52
N ASN A 162 -11.15 -11.26 5.24
CA ASN A 162 -10.79 -10.78 6.57
C ASN A 162 -10.70 -11.93 7.59
N ASP A 163 -11.62 -12.88 7.54
CA ASP A 163 -11.60 -14.08 8.38
C ASP A 163 -10.40 -14.99 8.07
N LEU A 164 -10.03 -15.14 6.81
CA LEU A 164 -8.81 -15.86 6.42
C LEU A 164 -7.56 -15.20 7.02
N LEU A 165 -7.47 -13.86 7.03
CA LEU A 165 -6.40 -13.14 7.69
C LEU A 165 -6.42 -13.34 9.21
N ASN A 166 -7.60 -13.32 9.84
CA ASN A 166 -7.73 -13.63 11.26
C ASN A 166 -7.23 -15.04 11.59
N MET A 167 -7.63 -16.05 10.80
CA MET A 167 -7.15 -17.43 10.96
C MET A 167 -5.63 -17.52 10.81
N LEU A 168 -5.07 -16.79 9.86
CA LEU A 168 -3.63 -16.71 9.65
C LEU A 168 -2.92 -16.18 10.90
N PHE A 169 -3.32 -15.02 11.42
CA PHE A 169 -2.66 -14.43 12.61
C PHE A 169 -2.87 -15.26 13.88
N LYS A 170 -4.02 -15.90 14.04
CA LYS A 170 -4.26 -16.91 15.08
C LYS A 170 -3.28 -18.07 15.03
N SER A 171 -2.98 -18.57 13.82
CA SER A 171 -2.07 -19.70 13.64
C SER A 171 -0.66 -19.43 14.17
N PHE A 172 -0.28 -18.16 14.30
CA PHE A 172 1.00 -17.73 14.84
C PHE A 172 0.96 -17.35 16.33
N ALA A 173 -0.15 -17.51 17.03
CA ALA A 173 -0.30 -17.02 18.42
C ALA A 173 0.72 -17.60 19.41
N ASN A 174 1.17 -18.85 19.19
CA ASN A 174 2.14 -19.51 20.06
C ASN A 174 3.58 -19.42 19.55
N GLU A 175 3.79 -18.80 18.39
CA GLU A 175 5.10 -18.70 17.76
C GLU A 175 5.81 -17.39 18.16
N PRO A 176 7.15 -17.39 18.25
CA PRO A 176 7.91 -16.19 18.59
C PRO A 176 8.08 -15.26 17.37
N VAL A 177 6.97 -14.90 16.75
CA VAL A 177 6.94 -14.03 15.57
C VAL A 177 6.22 -12.72 15.86
N SER A 178 6.43 -11.74 15.01
CA SER A 178 5.75 -10.46 14.99
C SER A 178 5.59 -9.98 13.55
N PHE A 179 4.58 -9.16 13.33
CA PHE A 179 4.25 -8.60 12.03
C PHE A 179 4.39 -7.09 12.05
N TYR A 180 4.93 -6.52 10.97
CA TYR A 180 4.81 -5.11 10.65
C TYR A 180 4.10 -4.98 9.32
N PHE A 181 3.09 -4.14 9.28
CA PHE A 181 2.38 -3.78 8.07
C PHE A 181 2.59 -2.30 7.79
N HIS A 182 2.89 -1.99 6.51
CA HIS A 182 3.00 -0.62 6.06
C HIS A 182 2.11 -0.40 4.84
N ASN A 183 1.33 0.67 4.89
CA ASN A 183 0.65 1.20 3.71
C ASN A 183 1.33 2.53 3.38
N CYS A 184 2.01 2.57 2.23
CA CYS A 184 2.79 3.69 1.76
C CYS A 184 2.09 4.33 0.57
N ARG A 185 1.65 5.58 0.72
CA ARG A 185 1.10 6.38 -0.37
C ARG A 185 2.07 7.48 -0.73
N TYR A 186 2.55 7.46 -1.96
CA TYR A 186 3.61 8.37 -2.42
C TYR A 186 3.41 8.77 -3.88
N SER A 187 4.02 9.90 -4.27
CA SER A 187 4.01 10.39 -5.65
C SER A 187 4.88 9.52 -6.53
N ILE A 188 4.39 9.26 -7.73
CA ILE A 188 5.16 8.64 -8.81
C ILE A 188 5.08 9.49 -10.07
N GLU A 189 6.09 9.35 -10.91
CA GLU A 189 6.11 9.84 -12.29
C GLU A 189 6.24 8.63 -13.19
N ASP A 190 5.31 8.45 -14.10
CA ASP A 190 5.38 7.40 -15.10
C ASP A 190 4.85 7.89 -16.44
N LYS A 191 5.48 7.43 -17.50
CA LYS A 191 5.09 7.68 -18.88
C LYS A 191 5.36 6.42 -19.69
N LEU A 192 4.41 6.06 -20.54
CA LEU A 192 4.63 4.99 -21.52
C LEU A 192 5.46 5.53 -22.68
N THR A 193 6.32 4.67 -23.22
CA THR A 193 7.09 4.98 -24.42
C THR A 193 6.24 4.64 -25.63
N SER A 194 5.68 5.66 -26.27
CA SER A 194 4.83 5.50 -27.46
C SER A 194 5.52 6.12 -28.67
N LYS A 195 5.37 5.48 -29.84
CA LYS A 195 5.76 6.02 -31.14
C LYS A 195 4.54 5.99 -32.05
N PHE A 196 4.27 7.09 -32.71
CA PHE A 196 3.18 7.21 -33.65
C PHE A 196 3.69 7.60 -35.03
N ASN A 197 3.04 7.14 -36.08
CA ASN A 197 3.37 7.51 -37.46
C ASN A 197 2.65 8.81 -37.90
N ASN A 198 2.05 9.54 -36.97
CA ASN A 198 1.24 10.72 -37.24
C ASN A 198 1.53 11.80 -36.19
N ALA A 199 1.90 13.01 -36.68
CA ALA A 199 2.25 14.13 -35.79
C ALA A 199 1.09 14.60 -34.90
N PHE A 200 -0.16 14.47 -35.33
CA PHE A 200 -1.33 14.80 -34.51
C PHE A 200 -1.44 13.88 -33.31
N LEU A 201 -1.23 12.58 -33.51
CA LEU A 201 -1.29 11.58 -32.42
C LEU A 201 -0.12 11.75 -31.44
N GLU A 202 1.09 12.08 -31.94
CA GLU A 202 2.24 12.38 -31.07
C GLU A 202 1.99 13.61 -30.20
N GLU A 203 1.35 14.64 -30.77
CA GLU A 203 1.03 15.86 -30.03
C GLU A 203 -0.06 15.63 -28.96
N ILE A 204 -1.07 14.78 -29.26
CA ILE A 204 -2.06 14.35 -28.26
C ILE A 204 -1.38 13.63 -27.10
N ASP A 205 -0.54 12.64 -27.39
CA ASP A 205 0.20 11.87 -26.38
C ASP A 205 1.10 12.79 -25.54
N ARG A 206 1.84 13.67 -26.17
CA ARG A 206 2.71 14.65 -25.50
C ARG A 206 1.91 15.53 -24.52
N LYS A 207 0.82 16.15 -25.00
CA LYS A 207 -0.05 17.02 -24.17
C LYS A 207 -0.73 16.25 -23.05
N TYR A 208 -1.13 15.00 -23.31
CA TYR A 208 -1.73 14.16 -22.29
C TYR A 208 -0.76 13.91 -21.15
N TYR A 209 0.48 13.48 -21.44
CA TYR A 209 1.48 13.23 -20.41
C TYR A 209 2.03 14.51 -19.78
N GLU A 210 2.06 15.64 -20.49
CA GLU A 210 2.36 16.95 -19.88
C GLU A 210 1.35 17.35 -18.80
N SER A 211 0.10 16.86 -18.89
CA SER A 211 -0.88 17.03 -17.84
C SER A 211 -0.55 16.26 -16.56
N PHE A 212 0.39 15.30 -16.60
CA PHE A 212 0.89 14.55 -15.46
C PHE A 212 2.05 15.30 -14.80
N LYS A 213 1.75 16.48 -14.24
CA LYS A 213 2.76 17.26 -13.49
C LYS A 213 3.27 16.47 -12.30
N GLN A 214 4.46 16.84 -11.84
CA GLN A 214 5.06 16.24 -10.65
C GLN A 214 4.07 16.20 -9.49
N GLY A 215 3.91 15.03 -8.88
CA GLY A 215 2.95 14.81 -7.79
C GLY A 215 1.49 14.63 -8.20
N THR A 216 1.18 14.50 -9.50
CA THR A 216 -0.20 14.25 -9.96
C THR A 216 -0.65 12.81 -9.72
N LEU A 217 0.25 11.84 -9.86
CA LEU A 217 -0.05 10.43 -9.65
C LEU A 217 0.39 9.99 -8.27
N ARG A 218 -0.48 9.23 -7.59
CA ARG A 218 -0.23 8.63 -6.28
C ARG A 218 -0.24 7.11 -6.40
N LYS A 219 0.74 6.45 -5.83
CA LYS A 219 0.77 4.98 -5.73
C LYS A 219 0.59 4.55 -4.28
N ASN A 220 -0.29 3.57 -4.06
CA ASN A 220 -0.36 2.83 -2.81
C ASN A 220 0.46 1.56 -2.93
N SER A 221 1.37 1.34 -2.00
CA SER A 221 2.13 0.09 -1.89
C SER A 221 1.99 -0.46 -0.49
N LEU A 222 1.64 -1.73 -0.40
CA LEU A 222 1.44 -2.45 0.84
C LEU A 222 2.65 -3.35 1.10
N TYR A 223 3.17 -3.30 2.32
CA TYR A 223 4.31 -4.12 2.73
C TYR A 223 3.98 -4.88 4.00
N LEU A 224 4.23 -6.18 4.00
CA LEU A 224 4.11 -7.03 5.18
C LEU A 224 5.48 -7.59 5.53
N THR A 225 5.95 -7.33 6.74
CA THR A 225 7.22 -7.83 7.25
C THR A 225 6.97 -8.84 8.36
N LEU A 226 7.48 -10.06 8.20
CA LEU A 226 7.54 -11.07 9.23
C LEU A 226 8.85 -10.97 9.99
N ILE A 227 8.79 -10.98 11.31
CA ILE A 227 9.94 -10.90 12.21
C ILE A 227 9.89 -12.11 13.14
N PHE A 228 10.98 -12.86 13.17
CA PHE A 228 11.15 -14.02 14.05
C PHE A 228 12.17 -13.70 15.16
N ASN A 229 11.77 -13.98 16.40
CA ASN A 229 12.63 -13.83 17.59
C ASN A 229 13.05 -15.21 18.11
N PRO A 230 14.15 -15.77 17.62
CA PRO A 230 14.62 -17.09 18.05
C PRO A 230 15.10 -17.15 19.49
N LEU A 231 15.49 -16.00 20.06
CA LEU A 231 16.07 -15.88 21.40
C LEU A 231 15.09 -15.17 22.34
N LYS A 232 13.91 -15.74 22.52
CA LYS A 232 12.83 -15.13 23.32
C LYS A 232 13.19 -15.00 24.81
N VAL A 233 13.98 -15.94 25.33
CA VAL A 233 14.41 -15.95 26.74
C VAL A 233 15.74 -15.24 26.91
N LYS A 234 15.84 -14.36 27.91
CA LYS A 234 17.05 -13.55 28.18
C LYS A 234 18.28 -14.42 28.46
N ILE A 235 18.13 -15.57 29.12
CA ILE A 235 19.21 -16.52 29.40
C ILE A 235 19.74 -17.12 28.09
N GLU A 236 18.86 -17.53 27.17
CA GLU A 236 19.25 -18.04 25.86
C GLU A 236 20.01 -17.03 25.05
N LYS A 237 19.57 -15.76 25.05
CA LYS A 237 20.25 -14.66 24.38
C LYS A 237 21.66 -14.47 24.96
N THR A 238 21.81 -14.51 26.27
CA THR A 238 23.14 -14.32 26.94
C THR A 238 24.07 -15.47 26.61
N THR A 239 23.58 -16.71 26.63
CA THR A 239 24.36 -17.93 26.31
C THR A 239 24.77 -17.90 24.83
N PHE A 240 23.86 -17.57 23.92
CA PHE A 240 24.18 -17.40 22.51
C PHE A 240 25.24 -16.33 22.27
N MET A 241 25.13 -15.16 22.91
CA MET A 241 26.12 -14.07 22.76
C MET A 241 27.52 -14.48 23.19
N LYS A 242 27.65 -15.32 24.23
CA LYS A 242 28.93 -15.82 24.76
C LYS A 242 29.49 -17.02 23.98
N SER A 243 28.73 -17.63 23.09
CA SER A 243 29.18 -18.79 22.30
C SER A 243 30.23 -18.42 21.25
N SER A 244 31.03 -19.41 20.80
CA SER A 244 32.03 -19.24 19.75
C SER A 244 31.39 -18.83 18.42
N PHE A 245 32.17 -18.25 17.52
CA PHE A 245 31.72 -17.85 16.20
C PHE A 245 31.12 -19.02 15.40
N GLU A 246 31.75 -20.18 15.45
CA GLU A 246 31.31 -21.39 14.76
C GLU A 246 29.96 -21.89 15.29
N ASN A 247 29.77 -21.89 16.60
CA ASN A 247 28.52 -22.23 17.25
C ASN A 247 27.41 -21.24 16.91
N LYS A 248 27.73 -19.94 16.89
CA LYS A 248 26.76 -18.91 16.42
C LYS A 248 26.30 -19.18 14.99
N ARG A 249 27.24 -19.49 14.08
CA ARG A 249 26.93 -19.80 12.69
C ARG A 249 26.01 -21.03 12.55
N LYS A 250 26.30 -22.11 13.26
CA LYS A 250 25.45 -23.31 13.30
C LYS A 250 24.06 -23.02 13.87
N THR A 251 23.98 -22.23 14.94
CA THR A 251 22.70 -21.85 15.54
C THR A 251 21.89 -20.96 14.62
N ILE A 252 22.52 -19.99 13.95
CA ILE A 252 21.83 -19.13 12.97
C ILE A 252 21.30 -19.94 11.79
N SER A 253 21.99 -20.98 11.31
CA SER A 253 21.48 -21.82 10.23
C SER A 253 20.20 -22.60 10.63
N VAL A 254 20.12 -23.07 11.88
CA VAL A 254 18.91 -23.70 12.43
C VAL A 254 17.76 -22.67 12.53
N PHE A 255 18.06 -21.46 12.99
CA PHE A 255 17.06 -20.38 13.06
C PHE A 255 16.55 -20.00 11.68
N LEU A 256 17.43 -19.98 10.67
CA LEU A 256 17.06 -19.70 9.28
C LEU A 256 16.13 -20.77 8.72
N ALA A 257 16.39 -22.04 8.97
CA ALA A 257 15.52 -23.13 8.52
C ALA A 257 14.10 -22.98 9.10
N LYS A 258 13.99 -22.75 10.42
CA LYS A 258 12.70 -22.53 11.08
C LYS A 258 12.03 -21.24 10.59
N PHE A 259 12.77 -20.18 10.36
CA PHE A 259 12.25 -18.94 9.82
C PHE A 259 11.70 -19.11 8.40
N SER A 260 12.37 -19.92 7.56
CA SER A 260 11.88 -20.23 6.21
C SER A 260 10.52 -20.93 6.27
N GLU A 261 10.31 -21.89 7.17
CA GLU A 261 9.00 -22.55 7.37
C GLU A 261 7.89 -21.53 7.70
N PHE A 262 8.17 -20.57 8.60
CA PHE A 262 7.21 -19.54 8.92
C PHE A 262 6.93 -18.61 7.74
N ALA A 263 7.98 -18.23 7.00
CA ALA A 263 7.86 -17.36 5.83
C ALA A 263 7.07 -18.03 4.71
N ASP A 264 7.33 -19.30 4.44
CA ASP A 264 6.64 -20.07 3.40
C ASP A 264 5.17 -20.35 3.78
N ARG A 265 4.90 -20.63 5.07
CA ARG A 265 3.54 -20.74 5.61
C ARG A 265 2.77 -19.43 5.47
N LEU A 266 3.39 -18.28 5.78
CA LEU A 266 2.76 -16.97 5.60
C LEU A 266 2.46 -16.73 4.12
N GLU A 267 3.45 -16.91 3.24
CA GLU A 267 3.32 -16.66 1.80
C GLU A 267 2.21 -17.51 1.16
N ALA A 268 2.10 -18.78 1.54
CA ALA A 268 1.05 -19.68 1.07
C ALA A 268 -0.36 -19.20 1.46
N ASN A 269 -0.52 -18.69 2.69
CA ASN A 269 -1.83 -18.25 3.19
C ASN A 269 -2.25 -16.88 2.66
N ILE A 270 -1.31 -16.03 2.21
CA ILE A 270 -1.63 -14.73 1.60
C ILE A 270 -1.52 -14.75 0.08
N LYS A 271 -1.49 -15.92 -0.55
CA LYS A 271 -1.32 -16.07 -2.01
C LYS A 271 -2.33 -15.24 -2.81
N ASP A 272 -3.58 -15.19 -2.38
CA ASP A 272 -4.66 -14.45 -3.03
C ASP A 272 -4.45 -12.92 -3.04
N PHE A 273 -3.59 -12.42 -2.15
CA PHE A 273 -3.21 -11.02 -2.08
C PHE A 273 -1.96 -10.67 -2.92
N ASN A 274 -1.53 -11.57 -3.81
CA ASN A 274 -0.38 -11.39 -4.71
C ASN A 274 0.91 -10.95 -3.98
N PRO A 275 1.43 -11.73 -3.02
CA PRO A 275 2.67 -11.40 -2.31
C PRO A 275 3.89 -11.55 -3.23
N LYS A 276 4.79 -10.57 -3.17
CA LYS A 276 6.10 -10.61 -3.82
C LYS A 276 7.17 -10.42 -2.77
N ARG A 277 7.91 -11.49 -2.43
CA ARG A 277 9.02 -11.40 -1.48
C ARG A 277 10.11 -10.48 -2.03
N LEU A 278 10.49 -9.48 -1.25
CA LEU A 278 11.52 -8.52 -1.64
C LEU A 278 12.90 -9.17 -1.57
N LYS A 279 13.53 -9.33 -2.74
CA LYS A 279 14.82 -10.00 -2.92
C LYS A 279 15.90 -9.03 -3.39
N THR A 280 17.13 -9.51 -3.40
CA THR A 280 18.23 -8.86 -4.10
C THR A 280 18.08 -9.03 -5.62
N TYR A 281 18.65 -8.10 -6.37
CA TYR A 281 18.73 -8.14 -7.83
C TYR A 281 20.06 -7.56 -8.32
N SER A 282 20.50 -7.99 -9.50
CA SER A 282 21.72 -7.51 -10.12
C SER A 282 21.42 -6.45 -11.18
N LYS A 283 22.19 -5.38 -11.17
CA LYS A 283 22.18 -4.33 -12.18
C LYS A 283 23.59 -3.78 -12.34
N ASP A 284 24.12 -3.71 -13.57
CA ASP A 284 25.45 -3.19 -13.88
C ASP A 284 26.55 -3.87 -13.03
N ASP A 285 26.52 -5.22 -12.96
CA ASP A 285 27.42 -6.06 -12.14
C ASP A 285 27.44 -5.73 -10.63
N LYS A 286 26.43 -5.04 -10.16
CA LYS A 286 26.28 -4.68 -8.74
C LYS A 286 24.99 -5.28 -8.19
N THR A 287 25.07 -5.75 -6.94
CA THR A 287 23.91 -6.29 -6.22
C THR A 287 23.19 -5.19 -5.46
N TYR A 288 21.89 -5.10 -5.67
CA TYR A 288 20.95 -4.21 -4.99
C TYR A 288 19.91 -5.03 -4.22
N SER A 289 19.21 -4.41 -3.27
CA SER A 289 18.17 -5.08 -2.49
C SER A 289 16.88 -4.28 -2.44
N LYS A 290 15.78 -4.88 -2.92
CA LYS A 290 14.44 -4.29 -2.83
C LYS A 290 13.99 -4.09 -1.39
N GLN A 291 14.38 -4.98 -0.50
CA GLN A 291 14.06 -4.87 0.92
C GLN A 291 14.75 -3.66 1.58
N LEU A 292 16.03 -3.42 1.24
CA LEU A 292 16.76 -2.24 1.73
C LEU A 292 16.24 -0.94 1.10
N GLU A 293 15.78 -0.97 -0.16
CA GLU A 293 15.10 0.17 -0.80
C GLU A 293 13.85 0.58 -0.01
N PHE A 294 13.04 -0.40 0.40
CA PHE A 294 11.87 -0.15 1.23
C PHE A 294 12.24 0.40 2.61
N TYR A 295 13.23 -0.18 3.29
CA TYR A 295 13.66 0.35 4.60
C TYR A 295 14.28 1.75 4.50
N ASN A 296 14.96 2.03 3.39
CA ASN A 296 15.48 3.37 3.10
C ASN A 296 14.35 4.39 2.86
N TYR A 297 13.28 3.95 2.17
CA TYR A 297 12.06 4.75 2.00
C TYR A 297 11.45 5.14 3.35
N LEU A 298 11.36 4.24 4.32
CA LEU A 298 10.83 4.55 5.66
C LEU A 298 11.61 5.67 6.37
N LEU A 299 12.88 5.86 6.07
CA LEU A 299 13.70 6.94 6.62
C LEU A 299 13.54 8.25 5.84
N GLY A 300 13.62 8.18 4.51
CA GLY A 300 13.70 9.37 3.65
C GLY A 300 12.41 9.74 2.91
N GLY A 301 11.41 8.85 2.90
CA GLY A 301 10.16 9.03 2.18
C GLY A 301 10.27 8.98 0.65
N LYS A 302 11.43 8.55 0.10
CA LYS A 302 11.66 8.38 -1.34
C LYS A 302 12.30 7.01 -1.61
N PHE A 303 11.85 6.32 -2.65
CA PHE A 303 12.46 5.08 -3.10
C PHE A 303 13.73 5.38 -3.91
N ASN A 304 14.83 4.75 -3.55
CA ASN A 304 16.10 4.84 -4.26
C ASN A 304 16.76 3.46 -4.27
N PRO A 305 17.43 3.07 -5.37
CA PRO A 305 18.17 1.82 -5.41
C PRO A 305 19.26 1.78 -4.33
N ILE A 306 19.30 0.73 -3.53
CA ILE A 306 20.28 0.55 -2.46
C ILE A 306 21.18 -0.63 -2.78
N ARG A 307 22.47 -0.32 -2.99
CA ARG A 307 23.49 -1.33 -3.21
C ARG A 307 23.81 -2.07 -1.92
N VAL A 308 23.93 -3.39 -2.01
CA VAL A 308 24.41 -4.22 -0.90
C VAL A 308 25.92 -4.05 -0.77
N LEU A 309 26.35 -3.60 0.41
CA LEU A 309 27.76 -3.37 0.72
C LEU A 309 28.27 -4.41 1.74
N PRO A 310 29.57 -4.74 1.75
CA PRO A 310 30.19 -5.63 2.76
C PRO A 310 30.44 -4.90 4.07
N SER A 311 29.43 -4.15 4.55
CA SER A 311 29.45 -3.40 5.81
C SER A 311 28.10 -3.51 6.49
N PRO A 312 27.97 -3.27 7.79
CA PRO A 312 26.68 -3.28 8.48
C PRO A 312 25.68 -2.32 7.84
N ILE A 313 24.44 -2.78 7.68
CA ILE A 313 23.36 -2.04 6.99
C ILE A 313 23.10 -0.68 7.63
N ASP A 314 23.16 -0.59 8.95
CA ASP A 314 22.95 0.64 9.71
C ASP A 314 23.95 1.76 9.39
N GLN A 315 25.13 1.41 8.85
CA GLN A 315 26.18 2.39 8.49
C GLN A 315 25.93 3.07 7.15
N TYR A 316 25.18 2.45 6.22
CA TYR A 316 24.96 3.02 4.89
C TYR A 316 23.47 3.25 4.57
N LEU A 317 22.54 2.72 5.37
CA LEU A 317 21.11 2.97 5.22
C LEU A 317 20.75 4.31 5.87
N ASN A 318 20.69 5.37 5.09
CA ASN A 318 20.56 6.73 5.60
C ASN A 318 19.36 7.52 5.06
N GLY A 319 18.44 6.87 4.31
CA GLY A 319 17.31 7.55 3.70
C GLY A 319 17.68 8.54 2.60
N ASN A 320 18.93 8.56 2.15
CA ASN A 320 19.52 9.61 1.28
C ASN A 320 19.45 11.00 1.93
N LEU A 321 19.48 11.05 3.26
CA LEU A 321 19.40 12.26 4.06
C LEU A 321 20.77 12.72 4.53
N GLN A 322 20.96 14.03 4.66
CA GLN A 322 22.07 14.63 5.39
C GLN A 322 21.80 14.59 6.90
N ASN A 323 20.59 14.98 7.28
CA ASN A 323 20.13 14.96 8.66
C ASN A 323 18.61 14.96 8.77
N ILE A 324 18.12 14.63 9.96
CA ILE A 324 16.72 14.70 10.36
C ILE A 324 16.62 15.68 11.51
N GLN A 325 15.73 16.67 11.39
CA GLN A 325 15.48 17.67 12.43
C GLN A 325 14.10 17.47 13.04
N PHE A 326 14.04 17.27 14.35
CA PHE A 326 12.81 17.11 15.10
C PHE A 326 12.46 18.41 15.82
N GLY A 327 11.41 19.09 15.35
CA GLY A 327 10.82 20.24 16.01
C GLY A 327 9.89 19.84 17.16
N HIS A 328 8.86 20.63 17.43
CA HIS A 328 7.86 20.32 18.45
C HIS A 328 6.91 19.19 18.01
N ASP A 329 6.34 19.32 16.81
CA ASP A 329 5.34 18.44 16.20
C ASP A 329 5.63 18.12 14.73
N THR A 330 6.68 18.70 14.18
CA THR A 330 7.05 18.59 12.77
C THR A 330 8.49 18.14 12.64
N ILE A 331 8.73 17.25 11.69
CA ILE A 331 10.02 16.70 11.32
C ILE A 331 10.43 17.34 10.00
N GLN A 332 11.69 17.77 9.88
CA GLN A 332 12.28 18.18 8.62
C GLN A 332 13.32 17.15 8.18
N LEU A 333 13.11 16.60 6.99
CA LEU A 333 14.01 15.68 6.31
C LEU A 333 14.85 16.48 5.32
N ASN A 334 16.15 16.58 5.55
CA ASN A 334 17.07 17.28 4.67
C ASN A 334 17.79 16.25 3.79
N SER A 335 17.48 16.20 2.51
CA SER A 335 18.05 15.26 1.56
C SER A 335 19.44 15.69 1.08
N ASN A 336 20.24 14.74 0.58
CA ASN A 336 21.59 15.00 0.03
C ASN A 336 21.56 15.89 -1.21
N ASP A 337 20.45 15.90 -1.96
CA ASP A 337 20.19 16.78 -3.10
C ASP A 337 19.74 18.20 -2.75
N SER A 338 19.89 18.59 -1.48
CA SER A 338 19.45 19.89 -0.92
C SER A 338 17.93 20.09 -0.91
N THR A 339 17.13 19.09 -1.27
CA THR A 339 15.69 19.18 -1.12
C THR A 339 15.29 19.00 0.35
N LYS A 340 14.22 19.70 0.75
CA LYS A 340 13.64 19.61 2.09
C LYS A 340 12.25 19.02 1.99
N ARG A 341 11.92 18.12 2.91
CA ARG A 341 10.60 17.54 3.06
C ARG A 341 10.18 17.63 4.52
N PHE A 342 8.92 17.87 4.76
CA PHE A 342 8.36 17.96 6.11
C PHE A 342 7.44 16.77 6.37
N ALA A 343 7.41 16.35 7.63
CA ALA A 343 6.54 15.26 8.04
C ALA A 343 5.97 15.51 9.45
N ARG A 344 4.79 14.97 9.73
CA ARG A 344 4.15 14.96 11.04
C ARG A 344 3.65 13.56 11.36
N CYS A 345 3.75 13.16 12.62
CA CYS A 345 3.31 11.85 13.07
C CYS A 345 1.98 11.95 13.80
N ILE A 346 1.05 11.07 13.43
CA ILE A 346 -0.27 10.90 14.07
C ILE A 346 -0.27 9.55 14.78
N GLU A 347 -0.83 9.48 15.97
CA GLU A 347 -1.04 8.27 16.78
C GLU A 347 -2.51 8.16 17.20
N ILE A 348 -3.00 6.93 17.38
CA ILE A 348 -4.33 6.71 17.94
C ILE A 348 -4.26 6.92 19.45
N LYS A 349 -5.08 7.84 19.95
CA LYS A 349 -5.29 8.09 21.38
C LYS A 349 -6.41 7.23 21.95
N ASP A 350 -7.52 7.11 21.22
CA ASP A 350 -8.64 6.26 21.54
C ASP A 350 -9.19 5.57 20.31
N TYR A 351 -9.63 4.33 20.44
CA TYR A 351 -10.10 3.50 19.35
C TYR A 351 -11.61 3.63 19.14
N THR A 352 -12.07 3.29 17.93
CA THR A 352 -13.50 3.10 17.64
C THR A 352 -14.08 1.93 18.45
N ASN A 353 -15.40 1.82 18.56
CA ASN A 353 -16.06 0.70 19.25
C ASN A 353 -15.99 -0.61 18.46
N GLU A 354 -15.99 -0.51 17.15
CA GLU A 354 -16.07 -1.63 16.22
C GLU A 354 -15.08 -1.43 15.07
N THR A 355 -14.60 -2.53 14.49
CA THR A 355 -13.82 -2.54 13.24
C THR A 355 -14.52 -3.42 12.22
N PHE A 356 -14.30 -3.14 10.96
CA PHE A 356 -14.76 -3.93 9.81
C PHE A 356 -13.65 -4.00 8.77
N ALA A 357 -13.73 -4.96 7.84
CA ALA A 357 -12.72 -5.16 6.81
C ALA A 357 -12.46 -3.86 6.03
N GLY A 358 -11.21 -3.39 6.03
CA GLY A 358 -10.84 -2.18 5.30
C GLY A 358 -11.34 -0.86 5.87
N ILE A 359 -11.61 -0.76 7.17
CA ILE A 359 -12.02 0.48 7.84
C ILE A 359 -11.11 1.68 7.49
N LEU A 360 -9.83 1.45 7.19
CA LEU A 360 -8.88 2.49 6.81
C LEU A 360 -8.83 2.78 5.30
N ASN A 361 -9.65 2.11 4.46
CA ASN A 361 -9.61 2.29 3.00
C ASN A 361 -9.88 3.73 2.57
N ILE A 362 -10.70 4.48 3.33
CA ILE A 362 -11.00 5.88 3.03
C ILE A 362 -9.75 6.77 2.94
N LEU A 363 -8.68 6.41 3.66
CA LEU A 363 -7.42 7.16 3.61
C LEU A 363 -6.74 7.04 2.25
N MET A 364 -6.98 5.96 1.51
CA MET A 364 -6.41 5.76 0.18
C MET A 364 -7.00 6.68 -0.90
N TYR A 365 -8.15 7.33 -0.62
CA TYR A 365 -8.76 8.31 -1.53
C TYR A 365 -8.21 9.72 -1.35
N LEU A 366 -7.45 9.98 -0.27
CA LEU A 366 -6.88 11.30 0.00
C LEU A 366 -5.74 11.63 -0.98
N ASP A 367 -5.66 12.88 -1.41
CA ASP A 367 -4.54 13.39 -2.20
C ASP A 367 -3.33 13.76 -1.33
N VAL A 368 -3.00 12.90 -0.38
CA VAL A 368 -1.96 13.10 0.63
C VAL A 368 -0.93 11.98 0.55
N GLU A 369 0.34 12.35 0.70
CA GLU A 369 1.41 11.36 0.87
C GLU A 369 1.54 10.98 2.35
N TYR A 370 1.50 9.68 2.62
CA TYR A 370 1.62 9.16 3.98
C TYR A 370 2.27 7.78 4.03
N THR A 371 2.71 7.42 5.22
CA THR A 371 3.09 6.03 5.58
C THR A 371 2.35 5.63 6.84
N ILE A 372 1.41 4.69 6.71
CA ILE A 372 0.78 4.04 7.86
C ILE A 372 1.68 2.89 8.28
N THR A 373 2.01 2.83 9.56
CA THR A 373 2.76 1.73 10.17
C THR A 373 1.92 1.08 11.24
N GLN A 374 1.72 -0.22 11.12
CA GLN A 374 1.05 -1.05 12.09
C GLN A 374 1.99 -2.19 12.49
N SER A 375 2.03 -2.53 13.76
CA SER A 375 2.77 -3.71 14.21
C SER A 375 1.93 -4.54 15.15
N PHE A 376 1.97 -5.85 14.96
CA PHE A 376 1.24 -6.82 15.76
C PHE A 376 2.17 -7.94 16.22
N SER A 377 2.23 -8.15 17.52
CA SER A 377 3.02 -9.23 18.11
C SER A 377 2.06 -10.17 18.84
N PRO A 378 1.68 -11.30 18.23
CA PRO A 378 0.81 -12.28 18.87
C PRO A 378 1.38 -12.72 20.21
N ILE A 379 0.50 -12.99 21.16
CA ILE A 379 0.88 -13.54 22.47
C ILE A 379 0.21 -14.90 22.67
N PRO A 380 0.89 -15.84 23.37
CA PRO A 380 0.33 -17.13 23.66
C PRO A 380 -1.02 -17.03 24.40
N ARG A 381 -1.93 -17.93 24.12
CA ARG A 381 -3.30 -17.93 24.68
C ARG A 381 -3.30 -17.85 26.20
N VAL A 382 -2.38 -18.57 26.87
CA VAL A 382 -2.25 -18.56 28.33
C VAL A 382 -1.86 -17.17 28.83
N ASP A 383 -0.88 -16.54 28.17
CA ASP A 383 -0.39 -15.20 28.52
C ASP A 383 -1.48 -14.14 28.24
N ALA A 384 -2.20 -14.29 27.13
CA ALA A 384 -3.34 -13.43 26.78
C ALA A 384 -4.44 -13.50 27.85
N LYS A 385 -4.87 -14.71 28.21
CA LYS A 385 -5.86 -14.93 29.27
C LYS A 385 -5.44 -14.31 30.60
N SER A 386 -4.17 -14.50 30.97
CA SER A 386 -3.61 -13.92 32.19
C SER A 386 -3.61 -12.39 32.16
N ALA A 387 -3.17 -11.79 31.04
CA ALA A 387 -3.13 -10.34 30.85
C ALA A 387 -4.54 -9.72 30.90
N ILE A 388 -5.50 -10.32 30.17
CA ILE A 388 -6.90 -9.83 30.11
C ILE A 388 -7.57 -9.99 31.47
N SER A 389 -7.42 -11.13 32.15
CA SER A 389 -7.97 -11.35 33.50
C SER A 389 -7.37 -10.39 34.53
N LYS A 390 -6.07 -10.07 34.41
CA LYS A 390 -5.43 -9.06 35.25
C LYS A 390 -6.02 -7.67 34.99
N GLN A 391 -6.21 -7.29 33.73
CA GLN A 391 -6.82 -6.03 33.34
C GLN A 391 -8.25 -5.92 33.90
N LYS A 392 -9.05 -6.98 33.75
CA LYS A 392 -10.40 -7.05 34.34
C LYS A 392 -10.40 -6.79 35.84
N LYS A 393 -9.55 -7.52 36.59
CA LYS A 393 -9.44 -7.33 38.06
C LYS A 393 -9.01 -5.91 38.41
N GLN A 394 -8.16 -5.28 37.65
CA GLN A 394 -7.71 -3.92 37.86
C GLN A 394 -8.81 -2.90 37.59
N LEU A 395 -9.62 -3.06 36.53
CA LEU A 395 -10.77 -2.21 36.23
C LEU A 395 -11.84 -2.31 37.30
N ILE A 396 -12.15 -3.52 37.78
CA ILE A 396 -13.13 -3.73 38.90
C ILE A 396 -12.61 -3.05 40.16
N ALA A 397 -11.32 -3.19 40.48
CA ALA A 397 -10.73 -2.65 41.72
C ALA A 397 -10.63 -1.11 41.73
N THR A 398 -10.69 -0.47 40.56
CA THR A 398 -10.53 0.99 40.44
C THR A 398 -11.86 1.75 40.36
N GLU A 399 -13.03 1.05 40.39
CA GLU A 399 -14.35 1.64 40.20
C GLU A 399 -14.43 2.61 39.00
N ASP A 400 -13.58 2.35 37.98
CA ASP A 400 -13.56 3.15 36.79
C ASP A 400 -14.87 2.94 36.01
N ASP A 401 -15.53 3.98 35.52
CA ASP A 401 -16.90 4.10 34.98
C ASP A 401 -17.34 3.09 33.89
N GLY A 402 -16.84 1.88 33.94
CA GLY A 402 -16.92 0.94 32.87
C GLY A 402 -17.60 -0.38 33.16
N PHE A 403 -18.85 -0.40 33.68
CA PHE A 403 -19.61 -1.67 33.73
C PHE A 403 -19.68 -2.31 32.34
N SER A 404 -19.88 -1.50 31.30
CA SER A 404 -19.84 -1.93 29.89
C SER A 404 -18.45 -2.42 29.42
N GLN A 405 -17.36 -1.87 29.94
CA GLN A 405 -16.01 -2.31 29.59
C GLN A 405 -15.66 -3.65 30.26
N VAL A 406 -16.18 -3.93 31.44
CA VAL A 406 -16.00 -5.23 32.11
C VAL A 406 -16.73 -6.33 31.34
N GLU A 407 -17.95 -6.05 30.87
CA GLU A 407 -18.74 -6.97 30.04
C GLU A 407 -18.03 -7.28 28.72
N GLN A 408 -17.52 -6.27 28.04
CA GLN A 408 -16.69 -6.44 26.82
C GLN A 408 -15.45 -7.31 27.08
N ILE A 409 -14.82 -7.20 28.25
CA ILE A 409 -13.66 -8.02 28.59
C ILE A 409 -14.07 -9.49 28.82
N ASP A 410 -15.27 -9.74 29.36
CA ASP A 410 -15.79 -11.10 29.50
C ASP A 410 -16.05 -11.73 28.13
N GLU A 411 -16.65 -10.99 27.21
CA GLU A 411 -16.82 -11.42 25.83
C GLU A 411 -15.45 -11.73 25.17
N ALA A 412 -14.46 -10.86 25.37
CA ALA A 412 -13.09 -11.09 24.88
C ALA A 412 -12.47 -12.38 25.42
N LEU A 413 -12.71 -12.71 26.70
CA LEU A 413 -12.25 -13.94 27.33
C LEU A 413 -12.96 -15.18 26.80
N ASP A 414 -14.24 -15.07 26.50
CA ASP A 414 -15.04 -16.16 25.94
C ASP A 414 -14.60 -16.46 24.50
N GLN A 415 -14.49 -15.46 23.63
CA GLN A 415 -14.00 -15.60 22.26
C GLN A 415 -12.55 -16.16 22.21
N LEU A 416 -11.66 -15.71 23.13
CA LEU A 416 -10.32 -16.27 23.27
C LEU A 416 -10.38 -17.74 23.73
N THR A 417 -11.28 -18.07 24.67
CA THR A 417 -11.41 -19.42 25.21
C THR A 417 -12.02 -20.39 24.19
N ASN A 418 -12.93 -19.92 23.35
CA ASN A 418 -13.49 -20.69 22.22
C ASN A 418 -12.48 -20.83 21.06
N GLY A 419 -11.42 -20.02 21.05
CA GLY A 419 -10.42 -20.02 19.99
C GLY A 419 -10.87 -19.29 18.72
N GLU A 420 -11.85 -18.43 18.81
CA GLU A 420 -12.34 -17.60 17.69
C GLU A 420 -11.31 -16.52 17.32
N ILE A 421 -10.67 -15.93 18.33
CA ILE A 421 -9.65 -14.89 18.19
C ILE A 421 -8.38 -15.22 18.97
N SER A 422 -7.28 -14.55 18.62
CA SER A 422 -6.08 -14.43 19.45
C SER A 422 -5.82 -12.96 19.77
N PHE A 423 -4.96 -12.68 20.74
CA PHE A 423 -4.58 -11.31 21.09
C PHE A 423 -3.11 -11.05 20.80
N GLY A 424 -2.78 -9.80 20.52
CA GLY A 424 -1.40 -9.37 20.32
C GLY A 424 -1.15 -7.93 20.76
N LYS A 425 0.12 -7.64 21.01
CA LYS A 425 0.58 -6.28 21.29
C LYS A 425 0.62 -5.49 19.98
N TYR A 426 -0.21 -4.48 19.90
CA TYR A 426 -0.42 -3.66 18.71
C TYR A 426 0.13 -2.25 18.89
N HIS A 427 0.61 -1.66 17.80
CA HIS A 427 1.01 -0.26 17.69
C HIS A 427 0.62 0.28 16.33
N PHE A 428 0.19 1.54 16.29
CA PHE A 428 -0.24 2.25 15.08
C PHE A 428 0.37 3.65 15.04
N SER A 429 0.83 4.06 13.86
CA SER A 429 1.20 5.44 13.58
C SER A 429 1.03 5.77 12.11
N ILE A 430 0.74 7.04 11.81
CA ILE A 430 0.71 7.58 10.44
C ILE A 430 1.75 8.70 10.36
N LEU A 431 2.67 8.59 9.42
CA LEU A 431 3.59 9.66 9.04
C LEU A 431 3.03 10.37 7.79
N VAL A 432 2.67 11.63 7.92
CA VAL A 432 2.08 12.46 6.85
C VAL A 432 3.12 13.43 6.33
N TYR A 433 3.27 13.52 5.02
CA TYR A 433 4.30 14.32 4.37
C TYR A 433 3.76 15.60 3.72
N GLY A 434 4.66 16.55 3.48
CA GLY A 434 4.44 17.76 2.68
C GLY A 434 5.76 18.38 2.25
N ASN A 435 5.76 19.15 1.16
CA ASN A 435 6.95 19.84 0.66
C ASN A 435 7.18 21.17 1.40
N THR A 436 6.15 21.70 2.05
CA THR A 436 6.21 22.87 2.92
C THR A 436 5.59 22.56 4.28
N ILE A 437 5.92 23.36 5.29
CA ILE A 437 5.32 23.21 6.64
C ILE A 437 3.80 23.42 6.57
N LYS A 438 3.33 24.37 5.74
CA LYS A 438 1.90 24.64 5.60
C LYS A 438 1.19 23.44 4.97
N GLU A 439 1.68 22.97 3.82
CA GLU A 439 1.15 21.78 3.13
C GLU A 439 1.12 20.56 4.07
N CYS A 440 2.21 20.30 4.79
CA CYS A 440 2.27 19.19 5.75
C CYS A 440 1.22 19.32 6.86
N LYS A 441 0.92 20.54 7.34
CA LYS A 441 -0.15 20.80 8.32
C LYS A 441 -1.53 20.57 7.72
N ASP A 442 -1.78 21.09 6.53
CA ASP A 442 -3.06 20.96 5.84
C ASP A 442 -3.35 19.48 5.54
N ASN A 443 -2.38 18.75 4.99
CA ASN A 443 -2.44 17.30 4.77
C ASN A 443 -2.70 16.52 6.07
N THR A 444 -2.03 16.92 7.15
CA THR A 444 -2.21 16.25 8.46
C THR A 444 -3.63 16.46 8.98
N ASN A 445 -4.19 17.66 8.84
CA ASN A 445 -5.54 17.96 9.27
C ASN A 445 -6.58 17.16 8.48
N GLU A 446 -6.37 16.96 7.18
CA GLU A 446 -7.24 16.14 6.33
C GLU A 446 -7.25 14.68 6.82
N VAL A 447 -6.07 14.10 7.08
CA VAL A 447 -5.96 12.73 7.62
C VAL A 447 -6.61 12.62 9.01
N VAL A 448 -6.39 13.60 9.90
CA VAL A 448 -7.00 13.65 11.24
C VAL A 448 -8.52 13.69 11.15
N THR A 449 -9.06 14.50 10.24
CA THR A 449 -10.52 14.60 10.02
C THR A 449 -11.08 13.25 9.60
N LYS A 450 -10.46 12.58 8.64
CA LYS A 450 -10.93 11.26 8.18
C LYS A 450 -10.82 10.19 9.26
N MET A 451 -9.76 10.19 10.05
CA MET A 451 -9.64 9.27 11.19
C MET A 451 -10.72 9.50 12.25
N ASN A 452 -11.06 10.77 12.52
CA ASN A 452 -12.14 11.12 13.46
C ASN A 452 -13.52 10.72 12.91
N GLU A 453 -13.77 10.86 11.61
CA GLU A 453 -15.00 10.38 10.94
C GLU A 453 -15.19 8.86 11.11
N LEU A 454 -14.09 8.09 11.15
CA LEU A 454 -14.09 6.65 11.43
C LEU A 454 -14.26 6.30 12.92
N GLY A 455 -14.39 7.29 13.80
CA GLY A 455 -14.54 7.11 15.24
C GLY A 455 -13.24 6.92 16.02
N PHE A 456 -12.06 7.09 15.38
CA PHE A 456 -10.79 7.09 16.09
C PHE A 456 -10.49 8.47 16.66
N ALA A 457 -10.16 8.58 17.93
CA ALA A 457 -9.56 9.80 18.45
C ALA A 457 -8.04 9.75 18.25
N VAL A 458 -7.52 10.65 17.43
CA VAL A 458 -6.09 10.69 17.10
C VAL A 458 -5.39 11.90 17.72
N THR A 459 -4.09 11.81 17.86
CA THR A 459 -3.24 12.88 18.41
C THR A 459 -1.95 13.01 17.65
N LEU A 460 -1.39 14.22 17.60
CA LEU A 460 -0.07 14.46 17.05
C LEU A 460 1.01 14.02 18.04
N ALA A 461 2.02 13.33 17.54
CA ALA A 461 3.19 12.99 18.33
C ALA A 461 4.02 14.26 18.58
N THR A 462 4.17 14.65 19.85
CA THR A 462 4.96 15.82 20.28
C THR A 462 6.05 15.41 21.26
N ILE A 463 5.67 14.78 22.36
CA ILE A 463 6.58 14.44 23.47
C ILE A 463 7.60 13.40 23.05
N ALA A 464 7.16 12.36 22.30
CA ALA A 464 7.97 11.24 21.86
C ALA A 464 8.16 11.20 20.33
N LEU A 465 8.13 12.35 19.66
CA LEU A 465 8.19 12.46 18.20
C LEU A 465 9.32 11.63 17.54
N PRO A 466 10.59 11.68 18.03
CA PRO A 466 11.63 10.82 17.48
C PRO A 466 11.36 9.32 17.68
N ALA A 467 10.75 8.92 18.80
CA ALA A 467 10.41 7.52 19.06
C ALA A 467 9.33 7.04 18.08
N THR A 468 8.30 7.85 17.85
CA THR A 468 7.23 7.54 16.87
C THR A 468 7.80 7.42 15.46
N PHE A 469 8.68 8.35 15.06
CA PHE A 469 9.31 8.30 13.75
C PHE A 469 10.14 7.03 13.55
N PHE A 470 11.03 6.69 14.48
CA PHE A 470 11.87 5.50 14.35
C PHE A 470 11.15 4.18 14.65
N SER A 471 9.97 4.22 15.28
CA SER A 471 9.15 3.01 15.50
C SER A 471 8.56 2.42 14.21
N GLN A 472 8.54 3.18 13.11
CA GLN A 472 8.15 2.67 11.80
C GLN A 472 9.13 1.63 11.23
N LEU A 473 10.41 1.66 11.67
CA LEU A 473 11.38 0.65 11.24
C LEU A 473 11.04 -0.70 11.89
N PRO A 474 10.84 -1.77 11.07
CA PRO A 474 10.55 -3.09 11.59
C PRO A 474 11.59 -3.54 12.63
N SER A 475 11.14 -4.18 13.70
CA SER A 475 11.89 -4.63 14.87
C SER A 475 12.20 -3.58 15.96
N ASN A 476 11.91 -2.31 15.77
CA ASN A 476 12.07 -1.28 16.80
C ASN A 476 10.98 -1.34 17.90
N PHE A 477 10.72 -2.52 18.44
CA PHE A 477 9.65 -2.75 19.41
C PHE A 477 9.75 -1.92 20.70
N ALA A 478 10.96 -1.66 21.17
CA ALA A 478 11.21 -1.01 22.46
C ALA A 478 10.81 0.47 22.48
N ILE A 479 10.75 1.12 21.32
CA ILE A 479 10.49 2.56 21.19
C ILE A 479 9.08 2.88 20.68
N ARG A 480 8.21 1.86 20.49
CA ARG A 480 6.81 2.08 20.11
C ARG A 480 6.08 2.86 21.22
N PRO A 481 5.46 4.01 20.94
CA PRO A 481 4.94 4.90 22.00
C PRO A 481 3.69 4.34 22.69
N ARG A 482 2.68 3.95 21.93
CA ARG A 482 1.36 3.52 22.40
C ARG A 482 1.16 2.07 22.03
N ILE A 483 1.39 1.17 22.99
CA ILE A 483 1.20 -0.26 22.79
C ILE A 483 -0.11 -0.66 23.46
N ASN A 484 -1.00 -1.23 22.67
CA ASN A 484 -2.30 -1.70 23.11
C ASN A 484 -2.42 -3.21 22.88
N LEU A 485 -3.37 -3.83 23.54
CA LEU A 485 -3.74 -5.21 23.31
C LEU A 485 -5.01 -5.24 22.46
N ILE A 486 -4.92 -5.79 21.23
CA ILE A 486 -6.08 -5.95 20.35
C ILE A 486 -6.20 -7.40 19.88
N SER A 487 -7.38 -7.77 19.41
CA SER A 487 -7.65 -9.10 18.85
C SER A 487 -7.06 -9.25 17.44
N SER A 488 -6.86 -10.49 17.01
CA SER A 488 -6.41 -10.81 15.65
C SER A 488 -7.41 -10.37 14.58
N ILE A 489 -8.72 -10.46 14.84
CA ILE A 489 -9.75 -9.99 13.90
C ILE A 489 -9.75 -8.46 13.76
N ASN A 490 -9.53 -7.70 14.85
CA ASN A 490 -9.39 -6.26 14.74
C ASN A 490 -8.11 -5.88 13.95
N PHE A 491 -7.01 -6.62 14.15
CA PHE A 491 -5.79 -6.39 13.39
C PHE A 491 -5.99 -6.70 11.90
N SER A 492 -6.63 -7.82 11.54
CA SER A 492 -6.95 -8.15 10.14
C SER A 492 -7.83 -7.08 9.50
N SER A 493 -8.86 -6.59 10.20
CA SER A 493 -9.73 -5.51 9.73
C SER A 493 -8.99 -4.19 9.47
N LEU A 494 -8.01 -3.85 10.34
CA LEU A 494 -7.22 -2.62 10.21
C LEU A 494 -6.19 -2.66 9.08
N ILE A 495 -5.67 -3.84 8.73
CA ILE A 495 -4.73 -3.97 7.60
C ILE A 495 -5.42 -4.35 6.29
N ALA A 496 -6.47 -5.16 6.35
CA ALA A 496 -7.36 -5.71 5.31
C ALA A 496 -6.67 -6.18 4.01
N LEU A 497 -5.46 -5.74 3.71
CA LEU A 497 -4.69 -5.95 2.48
C LEU A 497 -5.46 -5.52 1.22
N HIS A 498 -6.30 -4.50 1.34
CA HIS A 498 -7.02 -3.90 0.24
C HIS A 498 -6.13 -2.92 -0.53
N ASN A 499 -6.27 -2.92 -1.85
CA ASN A 499 -5.60 -1.97 -2.73
C ASN A 499 -6.46 -1.70 -3.96
N PHE A 500 -6.14 -0.64 -4.70
CA PHE A 500 -6.79 -0.38 -5.98
C PHE A 500 -6.18 -1.27 -7.07
N SER A 501 -7.01 -1.66 -8.03
CA SER A 501 -6.52 -2.28 -9.25
C SER A 501 -5.65 -1.28 -10.04
N MET A 502 -4.47 -1.71 -10.45
CA MET A 502 -3.54 -0.87 -11.23
C MET A 502 -3.49 -1.27 -12.72
N GLY A 503 -4.11 -2.38 -13.12
CA GLY A 503 -3.88 -2.95 -14.42
C GLY A 503 -2.44 -3.48 -14.56
N LYS A 504 -2.00 -3.75 -15.79
CA LYS A 504 -0.67 -4.30 -16.08
C LYS A 504 0.07 -3.41 -17.07
N ARG A 505 1.23 -2.87 -16.64
CA ARG A 505 2.02 -1.92 -17.42
C ARG A 505 2.67 -2.55 -18.64
N ASP A 506 3.35 -3.68 -18.46
CA ASP A 506 4.22 -4.29 -19.48
C ASP A 506 3.83 -5.74 -19.73
N LYS A 507 4.27 -6.29 -20.88
CA LYS A 507 4.04 -7.70 -21.28
C LYS A 507 2.55 -8.06 -21.41
N ASN A 508 1.77 -7.15 -21.96
CA ASN A 508 0.40 -7.41 -22.38
C ASN A 508 0.40 -8.06 -23.77
N CYS A 509 -0.78 -8.50 -24.24
CA CYS A 509 -0.90 -9.18 -25.54
C CYS A 509 -0.32 -8.34 -26.71
N TRP A 510 -0.43 -7.01 -26.62
CA TRP A 510 0.05 -6.07 -27.64
C TRP A 510 1.33 -5.31 -27.25
N GLY A 511 1.97 -5.68 -26.13
CA GLY A 511 3.16 -5.02 -25.61
C GLY A 511 2.87 -4.25 -24.31
N ASP A 512 3.28 -2.98 -24.25
CA ASP A 512 2.98 -2.09 -23.13
C ASP A 512 1.50 -1.77 -23.04
N ALA A 513 1.05 -1.24 -21.92
CA ALA A 513 -0.33 -0.81 -21.72
C ALA A 513 -0.76 0.21 -22.79
N VAL A 514 -2.05 0.23 -23.13
CA VAL A 514 -2.62 1.17 -24.11
C VAL A 514 -2.40 2.61 -23.65
N SER A 515 -2.73 2.91 -22.41
CA SER A 515 -2.49 4.22 -21.80
C SER A 515 -2.44 4.12 -20.27
N ILE A 516 -1.93 5.16 -19.62
CA ILE A 516 -2.05 5.36 -18.18
C ILE A 516 -3.25 6.26 -17.93
N LEU A 517 -4.31 5.72 -17.33
CA LEU A 517 -5.49 6.50 -16.96
C LEU A 517 -5.36 7.03 -15.54
N LYS A 518 -5.89 8.24 -15.30
CA LYS A 518 -6.00 8.82 -13.96
C LYS A 518 -7.31 8.36 -13.32
N THR A 519 -7.22 7.76 -12.15
CA THR A 519 -8.38 7.46 -11.33
C THR A 519 -8.76 8.65 -10.44
N PRO A 520 -9.99 8.71 -9.88
CA PRO A 520 -10.40 9.79 -8.96
C PRO A 520 -9.46 9.94 -7.75
N ASN A 521 -8.90 8.84 -7.26
CA ASN A 521 -7.93 8.80 -6.17
C ASN A 521 -6.48 9.09 -6.61
N LYS A 522 -6.29 9.52 -7.89
CA LYS A 522 -4.99 9.82 -8.51
C LYS A 522 -4.03 8.62 -8.66
N GLN A 523 -4.47 7.40 -8.43
CA GLN A 523 -3.68 6.23 -8.73
C GLN A 523 -3.62 6.00 -10.24
N PRO A 524 -2.46 5.67 -10.82
CA PRO A 524 -2.38 5.30 -12.23
C PRO A 524 -3.09 3.98 -12.48
N TYR A 525 -3.86 3.91 -13.56
CA TYR A 525 -4.42 2.67 -14.07
C TYR A 525 -3.83 2.39 -15.46
N TYR A 526 -3.09 1.31 -15.58
CA TYR A 526 -2.49 0.85 -16.84
C TYR A 526 -3.53 0.10 -17.65
N PHE A 527 -4.23 0.83 -18.50
CA PHE A 527 -5.36 0.32 -19.26
C PHE A 527 -4.93 -0.64 -20.35
N ASN A 528 -5.63 -1.76 -20.44
CA ASN A 528 -5.50 -2.76 -21.50
C ASN A 528 -6.89 -3.29 -21.84
N PHE A 529 -7.12 -3.66 -23.11
CA PHE A 529 -8.39 -4.27 -23.53
C PHE A 529 -8.48 -5.73 -23.11
N HIS A 530 -7.40 -6.47 -23.20
CA HIS A 530 -7.34 -7.86 -22.76
C HIS A 530 -7.11 -7.96 -21.25
N GLN A 531 -7.58 -9.06 -20.67
CA GLN A 531 -7.38 -9.34 -19.26
C GLN A 531 -5.89 -9.32 -18.89
N SER A 532 -5.55 -8.58 -17.82
CA SER A 532 -4.16 -8.35 -17.39
C SER A 532 -3.71 -9.25 -16.24
N SER A 533 -4.50 -10.24 -15.83
CA SER A 533 -4.28 -11.08 -14.65
C SER A 533 -3.17 -12.15 -14.78
N GLY A 534 -2.28 -12.02 -15.76
CA GLY A 534 -1.15 -12.94 -15.95
C GLY A 534 -1.49 -14.26 -16.67
N VAL A 535 -2.74 -14.64 -16.72
CA VAL A 535 -3.25 -15.76 -17.52
C VAL A 535 -4.01 -15.16 -18.70
N ASN A 536 -3.46 -15.26 -19.89
CA ASN A 536 -4.08 -14.71 -21.11
C ASN A 536 -5.07 -15.69 -21.75
N LYS A 537 -5.21 -16.88 -21.20
CA LYS A 537 -6.07 -17.96 -21.72
C LYS A 537 -6.98 -18.49 -20.62
N ASN A 538 -8.20 -18.86 -21.01
CA ASN A 538 -9.13 -19.55 -20.13
C ASN A 538 -8.69 -21.01 -19.89
N ASP A 539 -9.46 -21.76 -19.09
CA ASP A 539 -9.18 -23.17 -18.78
C ASP A 539 -9.22 -24.10 -20.01
N PHE A 540 -9.81 -23.63 -21.11
CA PHE A 540 -9.85 -24.34 -22.40
C PHE A 540 -8.71 -23.96 -23.34
N GLY A 541 -7.78 -23.08 -22.90
CA GLY A 541 -6.65 -22.63 -23.70
C GLY A 541 -6.97 -21.53 -24.71
N GLU A 542 -8.19 -20.96 -24.68
CA GLU A 542 -8.62 -19.88 -25.55
C GLU A 542 -8.21 -18.51 -24.96
N LEU A 543 -7.89 -17.56 -25.85
CA LEU A 543 -7.62 -16.18 -25.44
C LEU A 543 -8.88 -15.50 -24.91
N PHE A 544 -8.77 -14.80 -23.77
CA PHE A 544 -9.86 -13.96 -23.28
C PHE A 544 -10.19 -12.86 -24.29
N LEU A 545 -11.47 -12.66 -24.55
CA LEU A 545 -11.96 -11.61 -25.44
C LEU A 545 -11.73 -10.23 -24.84
N ALA A 546 -11.42 -9.27 -25.71
CA ALA A 546 -11.15 -7.88 -25.36
C ALA A 546 -12.40 -7.00 -25.47
N ASN A 547 -13.49 -7.34 -24.78
CA ASN A 547 -14.71 -6.53 -24.77
C ASN A 547 -14.63 -5.44 -23.71
N THR A 548 -14.91 -4.19 -24.10
CA THR A 548 -14.88 -3.03 -23.19
C THR A 548 -16.20 -2.27 -23.27
N LEU A 549 -16.84 -2.04 -22.13
CA LEU A 549 -18.04 -1.23 -21.97
C LEU A 549 -17.70 0.10 -21.30
N ILE A 550 -18.07 1.23 -21.93
CA ILE A 550 -17.87 2.57 -21.39
C ILE A 550 -19.22 3.14 -20.98
N LEU A 551 -19.42 3.31 -19.68
CA LEU A 551 -20.63 3.88 -19.10
C LEU A 551 -20.36 5.30 -18.59
N GLY A 552 -21.34 6.17 -18.71
CA GLY A 552 -21.25 7.53 -18.18
C GLY A 552 -22.49 8.35 -18.51
N GLN A 553 -22.68 9.44 -17.78
CA GLN A 553 -23.78 10.37 -17.99
C GLN A 553 -23.70 11.02 -19.39
N SER A 554 -24.83 11.53 -19.90
CA SER A 554 -24.85 12.35 -21.11
C SER A 554 -23.93 13.57 -20.91
N SER A 555 -23.18 13.94 -21.95
CA SER A 555 -22.15 15.00 -21.91
C SER A 555 -20.98 14.76 -20.94
N GLY A 556 -20.82 13.56 -20.37
CA GLY A 556 -19.74 13.19 -19.46
C GLY A 556 -18.40 12.88 -20.13
N GLY A 557 -18.24 13.16 -21.45
CA GLY A 557 -16.98 12.97 -22.17
C GLY A 557 -16.75 11.57 -22.74
N LYS A 558 -17.76 10.68 -22.81
CA LYS A 558 -17.61 9.32 -23.35
C LYS A 558 -16.99 9.28 -24.74
N THR A 559 -17.48 10.09 -25.69
CA THR A 559 -16.96 10.15 -27.06
C THR A 559 -15.51 10.64 -27.11
N VAL A 560 -15.17 11.65 -26.28
CA VAL A 560 -13.79 12.15 -26.17
C VAL A 560 -12.86 11.06 -25.63
N PHE A 561 -13.32 10.33 -24.63
CA PHE A 561 -12.55 9.21 -24.07
C PHE A 561 -12.38 8.06 -25.07
N MET A 562 -13.44 7.71 -25.81
CA MET A 562 -13.35 6.70 -26.88
C MET A 562 -12.34 7.13 -27.96
N ASN A 563 -12.42 8.38 -28.44
CA ASN A 563 -11.46 8.91 -29.40
C ASN A 563 -10.02 8.83 -28.86
N PHE A 564 -9.82 9.28 -27.61
CA PHE A 564 -8.49 9.21 -26.97
C PHE A 564 -7.96 7.77 -26.89
N ILE A 565 -8.78 6.79 -26.50
CA ILE A 565 -8.34 5.39 -26.44
C ILE A 565 -8.00 4.85 -27.84
N VAL A 566 -8.78 5.19 -28.87
CA VAL A 566 -8.47 4.81 -30.24
C VAL A 566 -7.15 5.44 -30.69
N ASP A 567 -6.91 6.71 -30.40
CA ASP A 567 -5.66 7.41 -30.71
C ASP A 567 -4.47 6.72 -30.02
N GLN A 568 -4.60 6.36 -28.75
CA GLN A 568 -3.55 5.66 -28.00
C GLN A 568 -3.28 4.25 -28.54
N MET A 569 -4.26 3.58 -29.12
CA MET A 569 -4.06 2.28 -29.77
C MET A 569 -3.25 2.38 -31.06
N MET A 570 -3.27 3.52 -31.73
CA MET A 570 -2.53 3.72 -33.00
C MET A 570 -1.02 3.56 -32.85
N LYS A 571 -0.46 3.59 -31.62
CA LYS A 571 0.95 3.25 -31.36
C LYS A 571 1.31 1.81 -31.78
N TYR A 572 0.33 0.90 -31.80
CA TYR A 572 0.52 -0.48 -32.26
C TYR A 572 0.39 -0.66 -33.76
N ALA A 573 0.10 0.40 -34.52
CA ALA A 573 -0.09 0.35 -35.97
C ALA A 573 1.24 0.25 -36.75
N SER A 574 2.40 0.46 -36.12
CA SER A 574 3.70 0.27 -36.75
C SER A 574 3.98 -1.20 -36.97
N LYS A 575 4.54 -1.56 -38.14
CA LYS A 575 4.95 -2.93 -38.45
C LYS A 575 5.96 -3.50 -37.47
N ASP A 576 6.76 -2.64 -36.85
CA ASP A 576 7.80 -3.00 -35.89
C ASP A 576 7.22 -3.43 -34.52
N THR A 577 5.94 -3.20 -34.27
CA THR A 577 5.26 -3.59 -33.03
C THR A 577 4.71 -5.01 -33.06
N PHE A 578 4.65 -5.62 -34.24
CA PHE A 578 4.19 -6.99 -34.41
C PHE A 578 5.31 -8.00 -34.09
N PRO A 579 4.97 -9.18 -33.53
CA PRO A 579 5.92 -10.27 -33.33
C PRO A 579 6.60 -10.70 -34.65
N ASP A 580 7.86 -11.13 -34.55
CA ASP A 580 8.66 -11.48 -35.72
C ASP A 580 8.18 -12.72 -36.49
N ASP A 581 7.40 -13.58 -35.83
CA ASP A 581 6.78 -14.79 -36.38
C ASP A 581 5.57 -14.48 -37.30
N ILE A 582 5.06 -13.24 -37.27
CA ILE A 582 3.96 -12.81 -38.15
C ILE A 582 4.55 -12.33 -39.48
N PRO A 583 4.13 -12.91 -40.63
CA PRO A 583 4.53 -12.41 -41.95
C PRO A 583 4.25 -10.93 -42.14
N GLU A 584 5.19 -10.20 -42.79
CA GLU A 584 5.11 -8.74 -42.92
C GLU A 584 3.81 -8.27 -43.59
N GLU A 585 3.31 -9.03 -44.56
CA GLU A 585 2.04 -8.77 -45.27
C GLU A 585 0.81 -8.82 -44.35
N ASN A 586 0.88 -9.56 -43.27
CA ASN A 586 -0.17 -9.72 -42.29
C ASN A 586 -0.03 -8.74 -41.11
N ARG A 587 1.04 -8.00 -41.00
CA ARG A 587 1.27 -6.96 -39.99
C ARG A 587 0.45 -5.71 -40.29
N LYS A 588 -0.85 -5.80 -40.09
CA LYS A 588 -1.83 -4.72 -40.36
C LYS A 588 -2.63 -4.41 -39.13
N PHE A 589 -2.72 -3.13 -38.80
CA PHE A 589 -3.64 -2.62 -37.79
C PHE A 589 -4.89 -2.10 -38.49
N THR A 590 -6.06 -2.57 -38.09
CA THR A 590 -7.36 -2.13 -38.64
C THR A 590 -8.24 -1.67 -37.49
N ALA A 591 -8.83 -0.50 -37.61
CA ALA A 591 -9.83 0.02 -36.68
C ALA A 591 -11.09 0.44 -37.44
N ILE A 592 -12.24 0.03 -36.92
CA ILE A 592 -13.56 0.43 -37.42
C ILE A 592 -14.28 1.17 -36.30
N TYR A 593 -14.65 2.42 -36.55
CA TYR A 593 -15.36 3.26 -35.60
C TYR A 593 -16.79 3.55 -36.13
N LEU A 594 -17.80 3.15 -35.39
CA LEU A 594 -19.20 3.46 -35.69
C LEU A 594 -19.61 4.69 -34.86
N ASP A 595 -19.77 5.81 -35.58
CA ASP A 595 -20.05 7.12 -34.97
C ASP A 595 -21.51 7.53 -35.29
N LYS A 596 -22.27 7.93 -34.28
CA LYS A 596 -23.65 8.37 -34.45
C LYS A 596 -23.62 9.89 -34.54
N ASP A 597 -23.27 10.78 -34.20
CA ASP A 597 -23.52 12.24 -34.26
C ASP A 597 -22.32 13.04 -34.79
N LYS A 598 -21.46 12.39 -35.59
CA LYS A 598 -20.20 12.95 -36.15
C LYS A 598 -19.23 13.43 -35.10
N GLY A 599 -19.30 12.88 -33.87
CA GLY A 599 -18.43 13.29 -32.73
C GLY A 599 -16.97 12.86 -32.89
N ALA A 600 -16.71 11.86 -33.74
CA ALA A 600 -15.35 11.38 -34.03
C ALA A 600 -14.81 11.89 -35.38
N LEU A 601 -15.59 12.63 -36.18
CA LEU A 601 -15.21 13.05 -37.54
C LEU A 601 -13.84 13.74 -37.61
N GLY A 602 -13.67 14.80 -36.80
CA GLY A 602 -12.41 15.56 -36.77
C GLY A 602 -11.21 14.72 -36.35
N ASN A 603 -11.41 13.90 -35.31
CA ASN A 603 -10.38 13.02 -34.78
C ASN A 603 -9.92 11.98 -35.80
N ILE A 604 -10.86 11.27 -36.44
CA ILE A 604 -10.56 10.24 -37.45
C ILE A 604 -9.80 10.83 -38.63
N LEU A 605 -10.22 11.99 -39.15
CA LEU A 605 -9.54 12.64 -40.27
C LEU A 605 -8.13 13.12 -39.90
N CYS A 606 -7.94 13.70 -38.73
CA CYS A 606 -6.63 14.13 -38.22
C CYS A 606 -5.70 12.94 -37.96
N ALA A 607 -6.23 11.81 -37.49
CA ALA A 607 -5.49 10.57 -37.32
C ALA A 607 -5.13 9.86 -38.64
N GLY A 608 -5.57 10.40 -39.79
CA GLY A 608 -5.30 9.83 -41.12
C GLY A 608 -6.31 8.75 -41.55
N GLY A 609 -7.41 8.61 -40.82
CA GLY A 609 -8.47 7.67 -41.14
C GLY A 609 -9.44 8.18 -42.24
N ARG A 610 -10.27 7.29 -42.72
CA ARG A 610 -11.35 7.61 -43.68
C ARG A 610 -12.68 7.65 -42.96
N TYR A 611 -13.45 8.74 -43.14
CA TYR A 611 -14.80 8.88 -42.59
C TYR A 611 -15.84 8.75 -43.67
N ILE A 612 -16.84 7.87 -43.48
CA ILE A 612 -17.92 7.65 -44.40
C ILE A 612 -19.24 8.06 -43.71
N SER A 613 -19.90 9.08 -44.22
CA SER A 613 -21.21 9.51 -43.69
C SER A 613 -22.34 8.78 -44.41
N ILE A 614 -23.20 8.14 -43.62
CA ILE A 614 -24.40 7.50 -44.10
C ILE A 614 -25.57 8.46 -43.85
N GLU A 615 -26.12 9.04 -44.94
CA GLU A 615 -27.22 10.00 -44.88
C GLU A 615 -28.44 9.42 -45.60
N ASN A 616 -29.64 9.67 -45.04
CA ASN A 616 -30.87 9.18 -45.60
C ASN A 616 -31.08 9.69 -47.03
N GLY A 617 -31.34 8.80 -47.99
CA GLY A 617 -31.56 9.14 -49.38
C GLY A 617 -30.31 9.43 -50.22
N LYS A 618 -29.10 9.34 -49.63
CA LYS A 618 -27.83 9.47 -50.38
C LYS A 618 -27.15 8.10 -50.57
N PRO A 619 -26.57 7.84 -51.77
CA PRO A 619 -25.83 6.61 -51.99
C PRO A 619 -24.62 6.54 -51.05
N THR A 620 -24.45 5.45 -50.35
CA THR A 620 -23.32 5.24 -49.43
C THR A 620 -22.01 4.87 -50.13
N GLY A 621 -22.09 4.45 -51.38
CA GLY A 621 -20.98 3.87 -52.12
C GLY A 621 -20.58 2.46 -51.63
N PHE A 622 -21.29 1.92 -50.65
CA PHE A 622 -21.06 0.57 -50.16
C PHE A 622 -21.83 -0.45 -50.95
N ASN A 623 -21.13 -1.39 -51.53
CA ASN A 623 -21.70 -2.52 -52.27
C ASN A 623 -21.32 -3.82 -51.57
N PRO A 624 -22.26 -4.46 -50.84
CA PRO A 624 -21.99 -5.68 -50.10
C PRO A 624 -21.66 -6.89 -51.00
N PHE A 625 -21.99 -6.86 -52.27
CA PHE A 625 -21.70 -7.92 -53.21
C PHE A 625 -20.29 -7.90 -53.82
N MET A 626 -19.48 -6.90 -53.49
CA MET A 626 -18.06 -6.81 -53.90
C MET A 626 -17.13 -7.66 -53.02
N VAL A 627 -17.60 -8.79 -52.56
CA VAL A 627 -16.85 -9.80 -51.81
C VAL A 627 -16.54 -11.02 -52.66
N GLU A 628 -15.62 -11.84 -52.24
CA GLU A 628 -15.28 -13.08 -52.93
C GLU A 628 -16.43 -14.10 -52.88
N ASN A 629 -16.51 -14.93 -53.92
CA ASN A 629 -17.53 -15.95 -54.04
C ASN A 629 -17.22 -17.16 -53.15
N THR A 630 -17.36 -17.02 -51.84
CA THR A 630 -17.26 -18.08 -50.86
C THR A 630 -18.61 -18.45 -50.29
N GLN A 631 -18.76 -19.68 -49.82
CA GLN A 631 -20.01 -20.14 -49.17
C GLN A 631 -20.37 -19.31 -47.95
N GLU A 632 -19.38 -18.84 -47.24
CA GLU A 632 -19.54 -17.99 -46.06
C GLU A 632 -20.09 -16.60 -46.42
N ASN A 633 -19.49 -15.95 -47.42
CA ASN A 633 -19.94 -14.66 -47.92
C ASN A 633 -21.34 -14.74 -48.50
N ILE A 634 -21.67 -15.82 -49.21
CA ILE A 634 -23.04 -16.02 -49.73
C ILE A 634 -24.06 -16.09 -48.58
N ARG A 635 -23.77 -16.86 -47.50
CA ARG A 635 -24.69 -16.94 -46.35
C ARG A 635 -24.84 -15.59 -45.66
N GLN A 636 -23.78 -14.83 -45.52
CA GLN A 636 -23.81 -13.49 -44.93
C GLN A 636 -24.68 -12.54 -45.79
N LEU A 637 -24.50 -12.57 -47.10
CA LEU A 637 -25.31 -11.77 -48.03
C LEU A 637 -26.79 -12.20 -48.02
N GLN A 638 -27.09 -13.48 -47.96
CA GLN A 638 -28.46 -13.97 -47.82
C GLN A 638 -29.10 -13.44 -46.53
N SER A 639 -28.40 -13.50 -45.42
CA SER A 639 -28.87 -12.96 -44.14
C SER A 639 -29.06 -11.44 -44.20
N LEU A 640 -28.11 -10.71 -44.83
CA LEU A 640 -28.23 -9.26 -45.01
C LEU A 640 -29.41 -8.88 -45.87
N MET A 641 -29.61 -9.56 -47.00
CA MET A 641 -30.74 -9.30 -47.90
C MET A 641 -32.06 -9.64 -47.23
N LYS A 642 -32.14 -10.73 -46.47
CA LYS A 642 -33.32 -11.07 -45.66
C LYS A 642 -33.64 -9.94 -44.67
N LEU A 643 -32.66 -9.41 -43.99
CA LEU A 643 -32.84 -8.30 -43.05
C LEU A 643 -33.32 -7.01 -43.73
N LEU A 644 -32.86 -6.73 -44.96
CA LEU A 644 -33.24 -5.53 -45.71
C LEU A 644 -34.65 -5.61 -46.28
N VAL A 645 -35.12 -6.81 -46.64
CA VAL A 645 -36.46 -7.04 -47.23
C VAL A 645 -37.53 -7.14 -46.14
N THR A 646 -37.20 -7.69 -44.96
CA THR A 646 -38.16 -7.80 -43.86
C THR A 646 -38.39 -6.45 -43.18
N ARG A 647 -39.65 -5.98 -43.16
CA ARG A 647 -40.06 -4.77 -42.43
C ARG A 647 -40.84 -5.18 -41.17
N ASN A 648 -40.63 -4.48 -40.07
CA ASN A 648 -41.43 -4.61 -38.85
C ASN A 648 -41.59 -6.05 -38.30
N ASN A 649 -40.53 -6.86 -38.33
CA ASN A 649 -40.58 -8.27 -37.93
C ASN A 649 -41.52 -9.18 -38.77
N GLU A 650 -41.84 -8.80 -39.99
CA GLU A 650 -42.52 -9.71 -40.92
C GLU A 650 -41.65 -10.94 -41.18
N ILE A 651 -42.25 -12.12 -41.10
CA ILE A 651 -41.59 -13.38 -41.38
C ILE A 651 -41.81 -13.68 -42.87
N LEU A 652 -40.71 -13.79 -43.63
CA LEU A 652 -40.79 -14.25 -45.02
C LEU A 652 -41.39 -15.66 -45.09
N THR A 653 -42.25 -15.90 -46.06
CA THR A 653 -42.67 -17.27 -46.35
C THR A 653 -41.50 -18.10 -46.88
N THR A 654 -41.56 -19.41 -46.72
CA THR A 654 -40.51 -20.34 -47.18
C THR A 654 -40.21 -20.12 -48.69
N ARG A 655 -41.22 -19.80 -49.51
CA ARG A 655 -41.05 -19.53 -50.94
C ARG A 655 -40.31 -18.23 -51.20
N GLU A 656 -40.63 -17.16 -50.47
CA GLU A 656 -39.93 -15.87 -50.58
C GLU A 656 -38.49 -15.98 -50.14
N GLU A 657 -38.21 -16.69 -49.05
CA GLU A 657 -36.85 -16.93 -48.58
C GLU A 657 -36.03 -17.76 -49.58
N GLU A 658 -36.63 -18.77 -50.20
CA GLU A 658 -36.00 -19.58 -51.24
C GLU A 658 -35.70 -18.73 -52.49
N MET A 659 -36.64 -17.88 -52.93
CA MET A 659 -36.44 -16.96 -54.06
C MET A 659 -35.30 -15.98 -53.79
N LEU A 660 -35.24 -15.38 -52.58
CA LEU A 660 -34.20 -14.47 -52.18
C LEU A 660 -32.82 -15.17 -52.17
N ASN A 661 -32.75 -16.35 -51.57
CA ASN A 661 -31.52 -17.14 -51.51
C ASN A 661 -31.02 -17.55 -52.90
N ASN A 662 -31.95 -17.90 -53.82
CA ASN A 662 -31.60 -18.25 -55.17
C ASN A 662 -31.12 -17.04 -55.97
N ALA A 663 -31.72 -15.86 -55.81
CA ALA A 663 -31.29 -14.63 -56.43
C ALA A 663 -29.86 -14.25 -56.00
N VAL A 664 -29.57 -14.28 -54.69
CA VAL A 664 -28.24 -14.03 -54.15
C VAL A 664 -27.20 -15.05 -54.68
N ASN A 665 -27.57 -16.34 -54.69
CA ASN A 665 -26.71 -17.40 -55.24
C ASN A 665 -26.42 -17.19 -56.73
N SER A 666 -27.41 -16.85 -57.53
CA SER A 666 -27.28 -16.62 -58.96
C SER A 666 -26.37 -15.45 -59.27
N LEU A 667 -26.55 -14.35 -58.53
CA LEU A 667 -25.71 -13.16 -58.65
C LEU A 667 -24.26 -13.44 -58.25
N MET A 668 -24.03 -14.15 -57.16
CA MET A 668 -22.67 -14.45 -56.68
C MET A 668 -21.93 -15.47 -57.55
N LYS A 669 -22.66 -16.42 -58.16
CA LYS A 669 -22.07 -17.46 -59.05
C LYS A 669 -22.06 -17.10 -60.53
N GLY A 670 -22.99 -16.28 -60.98
CA GLY A 670 -23.15 -15.88 -62.37
C GLY A 670 -22.31 -14.70 -62.85
N PHE A 671 -21.82 -13.89 -61.92
CA PHE A 671 -21.08 -12.67 -62.22
C PHE A 671 -19.75 -12.63 -61.49
N GLU A 672 -18.71 -12.19 -62.17
CA GLU A 672 -17.40 -11.90 -61.55
C GLU A 672 -17.52 -10.68 -60.64
N LYS A 673 -16.55 -10.55 -59.69
CA LYS A 673 -16.55 -9.51 -58.65
C LYS A 673 -16.67 -8.10 -59.26
N GLU A 674 -15.97 -7.83 -60.34
CA GLU A 674 -15.95 -6.54 -61.02
C GLU A 674 -17.21 -6.19 -61.76
N GLU A 675 -18.04 -7.21 -62.08
CA GLU A 675 -19.33 -7.06 -62.78
C GLU A 675 -20.46 -6.73 -61.85
N ARG A 676 -20.31 -7.02 -60.56
CA ARG A 676 -21.35 -6.80 -59.53
C ARG A 676 -21.46 -5.34 -59.06
N LYS A 677 -21.24 -4.39 -59.96
CA LYS A 677 -21.25 -2.94 -59.62
C LYS A 677 -22.65 -2.41 -59.24
N TYR A 678 -23.69 -3.00 -59.77
CA TYR A 678 -25.08 -2.60 -59.53
C TYR A 678 -25.94 -3.79 -59.08
N PRO A 679 -25.69 -4.35 -57.90
CA PRO A 679 -26.27 -5.64 -57.50
C PRO A 679 -27.78 -5.65 -57.37
N ILE A 680 -28.42 -4.52 -57.00
CA ILE A 680 -29.85 -4.46 -56.84
C ILE A 680 -30.55 -4.57 -58.23
N SER A 681 -30.01 -3.92 -59.25
CA SER A 681 -30.53 -4.05 -60.62
C SER A 681 -30.38 -5.48 -61.16
N LEU A 682 -29.23 -6.11 -60.88
CA LEU A 682 -28.99 -7.51 -61.24
C LEU A 682 -29.82 -8.53 -60.47
N LEU A 683 -30.28 -8.18 -59.27
CA LEU A 683 -31.19 -9.03 -58.47
C LEU A 683 -32.66 -8.97 -58.97
N LEU A 684 -33.00 -7.89 -59.71
CA LEU A 684 -34.35 -7.70 -60.28
C LEU A 684 -34.52 -8.36 -61.64
N GLU A 685 -33.43 -8.59 -62.38
CA GLU A 685 -33.36 -9.39 -63.59
C GLU A 685 -33.32 -10.90 -63.28
#